data_01e69105d6dfcb921e2f52f8444b9670
#
_entry.id   01e69105d6dfcb921e2f52f8444b9670
#
_cell.length_a   1.000
_cell.length_b   1.000
_cell.length_c   1.000
_cell.angle_alpha   90.00
_cell.angle_beta   90.00
_cell.angle_gamma   90.00
#
_symmetry.space_group_name_H-M   'P 1'
#
loop_
_entity.id
_entity.type
_entity.pdbx_description
1 polymer ?
#
loop_
_entity_poly.entity_id
_entity_poly.type
_entity_poly.pdbx_seq_one_letter_code
_entity_poly.pdbx_strand_id
1 'polypeptide(L)'
;MAPVARVAVEKTTCRFDKLFDYAIPQGMPLCPGVRVLVPFGHGRRIGLVVELAEQAAHAALKPIAAPLEEEPVLTEEGLFLLRWLRENTFCTWFDALSVLIPAGYGLRGLTGWSLARGAPVPEDLSLTEQQVLSVLRPRRKPLPAADLAETLGLTLSALPLERLEALGLLRREEVVERRVGDKTLQMVRLTEAEPEKLTPKQQQVYELLGQVGCGSIREVCYFAGVTRGVVEKLVQQGLAETYEQEVLRTPLKEETIPVEPPPTLTEEQAAAVETLWQGCREGGRTGLLYGVTGSGKTAVYLTLAHRVLAEGRRCIVLVPEISLTPQTIRRFLAAFGSRVAVIHSALSLSERLDEYKRIRRGEVDVVVGTRSAVFAPVENLGLIIVDEEQEHTYRSERAPRYDACEIARLRTRRHRGLCVLASATPSIETAYRAQKGEYLLARLTRRYGGAPLPEVTILDLRERPMAAEALSEELCEQLLQNLQRGEQSILFVNRRGYSATATCMSCHQPLECPHCSISLKFHAANGRLMCHYCGYSTEVPKACPHCGSRLMRYSGVGTQKVEEALKMRFPTARILRMDQDTTMRKDSHQKLLSAFGRGDYDILIGTQMVTKGLDFPKVTLVGVLTPDQMLYADDFRSYERTFSLITQVVGRSGRWELPGRAFLQTYQPDHPVLTAAARQDYPAFYKTEVETRRLLLYPPFCRLYCLGFWGENEAEVKRAGQAVLTLLERLLPAEYPELPVRLLGLAPAGVLRVAGRYRYKLLIKGKNSPRMRELLWRLFTEPTLAQPMKNVTLTIEPNYDSDL
;
A
#
# COMPACT_ATOMS: atom_id res chain seq x y z
N MET A 1 2.65 -16.84 -41.71
CA MET A 1 3.43 -15.70 -41.23
C MET A 1 3.96 -16.03 -39.84
N ALA A 2 5.18 -15.63 -39.49
CA ALA A 2 5.68 -15.89 -38.14
C ALA A 2 4.86 -15.09 -37.12
N PRO A 3 4.46 -15.69 -35.99
CA PRO A 3 3.70 -14.97 -34.95
C PRO A 3 4.55 -13.86 -34.35
N VAL A 4 3.91 -12.74 -34.03
CA VAL A 4 4.55 -11.53 -33.51
C VAL A 4 4.11 -11.34 -32.05
N ALA A 5 5.09 -11.07 -31.18
CA ALA A 5 4.81 -10.71 -29.79
C ALA A 5 4.79 -9.17 -29.65
N ARG A 6 3.70 -8.62 -29.12
CA ARG A 6 3.60 -7.23 -28.69
C ARG A 6 4.04 -7.11 -27.25
N VAL A 7 5.17 -6.44 -27.05
CA VAL A 7 5.89 -6.43 -25.80
C VAL A 7 5.94 -5.02 -25.20
N ALA A 8 5.50 -4.89 -23.96
CA ALA A 8 5.77 -3.73 -23.13
C ALA A 8 7.21 -3.81 -22.61
N VAL A 9 8.01 -2.74 -22.71
CA VAL A 9 9.44 -2.73 -22.34
C VAL A 9 9.65 -1.88 -21.10
N GLU A 10 10.50 -2.34 -20.17
CA GLU A 10 10.81 -1.61 -18.94
C GLU A 10 11.53 -0.27 -19.19
N LYS A 11 11.48 0.62 -18.17
CA LYS A 11 12.19 1.92 -18.17
C LYS A 11 11.81 2.81 -19.36
N THR A 12 10.55 2.78 -19.76
CA THR A 12 9.94 3.72 -20.67
C THR A 12 9.34 4.91 -19.90
N THR A 13 9.03 5.97 -20.60
CA THR A 13 8.25 7.12 -20.07
C THR A 13 6.91 7.16 -20.77
N CYS A 14 5.88 7.76 -20.20
CA CYS A 14 4.54 7.83 -20.80
C CYS A 14 4.56 8.35 -22.24
N ARG A 15 5.56 9.16 -22.60
CA ARG A 15 5.76 9.66 -23.97
C ARG A 15 6.15 8.57 -24.98
N PHE A 16 6.84 7.52 -24.53
CA PHE A 16 7.36 6.45 -25.36
C PHE A 16 6.84 5.06 -24.94
N ASP A 17 5.84 5.03 -24.09
CA ASP A 17 5.28 3.81 -23.53
C ASP A 17 4.24 3.18 -24.46
N LYS A 18 4.73 2.53 -25.53
CA LYS A 18 3.92 1.77 -26.46
C LYS A 18 4.31 0.29 -26.43
N LEU A 19 3.49 -0.55 -27.02
CA LEU A 19 3.85 -1.93 -27.28
C LEU A 19 4.78 -1.99 -28.51
N PHE A 20 5.84 -2.77 -28.41
CA PHE A 20 6.82 -2.97 -29.47
C PHE A 20 6.68 -4.37 -30.05
N ASP A 21 6.71 -4.48 -31.38
CA ASP A 21 6.60 -5.74 -32.07
C ASP A 21 7.97 -6.46 -32.12
N TYR A 22 7.97 -7.74 -31.73
CA TYR A 22 9.15 -8.62 -31.79
C TYR A 22 8.79 -9.92 -32.45
N ALA A 23 9.75 -10.46 -33.24
CA ALA A 23 9.62 -11.79 -33.82
C ALA A 23 9.79 -12.87 -32.73
N ILE A 24 8.96 -13.90 -32.79
CA ILE A 24 9.07 -15.06 -31.91
C ILE A 24 9.98 -16.08 -32.60
N PRO A 25 11.13 -16.44 -32.01
CA PRO A 25 12.01 -17.49 -32.56
C PRO A 25 11.28 -18.82 -32.71
N GLN A 26 11.63 -19.57 -33.76
CA GLN A 26 11.03 -20.88 -34.04
C GLN A 26 11.27 -21.86 -32.86
N GLY A 27 10.19 -22.48 -32.37
CA GLY A 27 10.25 -23.43 -31.25
C GLY A 27 10.26 -22.78 -29.85
N MET A 28 10.14 -21.45 -29.73
CA MET A 28 10.01 -20.78 -28.45
C MET A 28 8.52 -20.74 -28.01
N PRO A 29 8.12 -21.48 -26.96
CA PRO A 29 6.76 -21.40 -26.43
C PRO A 29 6.59 -20.07 -25.74
N LEU A 30 5.62 -19.27 -26.20
CA LEU A 30 5.37 -17.94 -25.66
C LEU A 30 3.87 -17.67 -25.58
N CYS A 31 3.43 -17.14 -24.41
CA CYS A 31 2.05 -16.72 -24.23
C CYS A 31 1.99 -15.32 -23.57
N PRO A 32 0.87 -14.62 -23.70
CA PRO A 32 0.67 -13.37 -22.99
C PRO A 32 0.85 -13.54 -21.47
N GLY A 33 1.47 -12.54 -20.85
CA GLY A 33 1.77 -12.56 -19.41
C GLY A 33 3.17 -13.10 -19.06
N VAL A 34 3.95 -13.61 -20.02
CA VAL A 34 5.33 -14.04 -19.82
C VAL A 34 6.27 -12.84 -19.95
N ARG A 35 7.28 -12.76 -19.07
CA ARG A 35 8.36 -11.79 -19.23
C ARG A 35 9.46 -12.34 -20.14
N VAL A 36 10.01 -11.45 -20.93
CA VAL A 36 11.01 -11.79 -21.95
C VAL A 36 12.20 -10.84 -21.89
N LEU A 37 13.34 -11.28 -22.32
CA LEU A 37 14.50 -10.45 -22.59
C LEU A 37 14.47 -10.02 -24.06
N VAL A 38 14.44 -8.71 -24.32
CA VAL A 38 14.33 -8.17 -25.67
C VAL A 38 15.47 -7.19 -25.98
N PRO A 39 15.96 -7.15 -27.23
CA PRO A 39 16.92 -6.13 -27.66
C PRO A 39 16.21 -4.76 -27.78
N PHE A 40 16.75 -3.75 -27.08
CA PHE A 40 16.20 -2.40 -27.08
C PHE A 40 17.33 -1.36 -27.08
N GLY A 41 17.37 -0.49 -28.09
CA GLY A 41 18.50 0.41 -28.31
C GLY A 41 19.79 -0.37 -28.58
N HIS A 42 20.82 -0.07 -27.77
CA HIS A 42 22.15 -0.73 -27.84
C HIS A 42 22.31 -1.88 -26.82
N GLY A 43 21.27 -2.19 -26.03
CA GLY A 43 21.31 -3.23 -24.99
C GLY A 43 20.07 -4.13 -25.02
N ARG A 44 19.89 -4.87 -23.92
CA ARG A 44 18.72 -5.70 -23.68
C ARG A 44 17.92 -5.16 -22.51
N ARG A 45 16.61 -5.33 -22.55
CA ARG A 45 15.68 -4.94 -21.47
C ARG A 45 14.68 -6.04 -21.20
N ILE A 46 14.14 -6.01 -20.00
CA ILE A 46 13.02 -6.86 -19.64
C ILE A 46 11.78 -6.32 -20.32
N GLY A 47 11.04 -7.20 -20.98
CA GLY A 47 9.75 -6.94 -21.58
C GLY A 47 8.67 -7.84 -20.99
N LEU A 48 7.41 -7.45 -21.12
CA LEU A 48 6.24 -8.27 -20.83
C LEU A 48 5.48 -8.50 -22.13
N VAL A 49 5.22 -9.72 -22.48
CA VAL A 49 4.33 -10.07 -23.60
C VAL A 49 2.90 -9.75 -23.21
N VAL A 50 2.32 -8.74 -23.86
CA VAL A 50 0.95 -8.28 -23.57
C VAL A 50 -0.07 -9.00 -24.46
N GLU A 51 0.33 -9.26 -25.73
CA GLU A 51 -0.51 -9.96 -26.71
C GLU A 51 0.33 -10.60 -27.81
N LEU A 52 -0.23 -11.57 -28.48
CA LEU A 52 0.32 -12.18 -29.69
C LEU A 52 -0.50 -11.69 -30.90
N ALA A 53 0.16 -11.35 -31.98
CA ALA A 53 -0.47 -10.86 -33.21
C ALA A 53 0.00 -11.68 -34.43
N GLU A 54 -0.86 -11.76 -35.43
CA GLU A 54 -0.54 -12.45 -36.70
C GLU A 54 0.22 -11.56 -37.68
N GLN A 55 0.10 -10.23 -37.52
CA GLN A 55 0.71 -9.24 -38.40
C GLN A 55 1.55 -8.25 -37.60
N ALA A 56 2.72 -7.93 -38.14
CA ALA A 56 3.59 -6.89 -37.60
C ALA A 56 3.26 -5.53 -38.20
N ALA A 57 3.47 -4.48 -37.40
CA ALA A 57 3.40 -3.11 -37.90
C ALA A 57 4.60 -2.73 -38.82
N HIS A 58 5.71 -3.48 -38.74
CA HIS A 58 6.96 -3.24 -39.48
C HIS A 58 7.50 -4.51 -40.10
N ALA A 59 8.12 -4.38 -41.27
CA ALA A 59 8.67 -5.53 -42.05
C ALA A 59 9.89 -6.19 -41.39
N ALA A 60 10.73 -5.45 -40.67
CA ALA A 60 11.94 -5.98 -40.05
C ALA A 60 11.79 -5.98 -38.52
N LEU A 61 11.59 -7.17 -37.93
CA LEU A 61 11.46 -7.34 -36.48
C LEU A 61 12.74 -7.91 -35.86
N LYS A 62 13.12 -7.36 -34.68
CA LYS A 62 14.16 -7.99 -33.86
C LYS A 62 13.56 -9.20 -33.14
N PRO A 63 14.29 -10.32 -33.03
CA PRO A 63 13.81 -11.49 -32.32
C PRO A 63 13.88 -11.28 -30.78
N ILE A 64 12.98 -11.93 -30.06
CA ILE A 64 13.08 -12.09 -28.61
C ILE A 64 14.34 -12.88 -28.28
N ALA A 65 15.13 -12.43 -27.30
CA ALA A 65 16.39 -13.10 -26.93
C ALA A 65 16.14 -14.36 -26.08
N ALA A 66 15.26 -14.28 -25.07
CA ALA A 66 14.89 -15.41 -24.23
C ALA A 66 13.59 -15.14 -23.45
N PRO A 67 12.78 -16.16 -23.13
CA PRO A 67 11.77 -16.08 -22.09
C PRO A 67 12.49 -16.09 -20.72
N LEU A 68 11.91 -15.40 -19.73
CA LEU A 68 12.46 -15.31 -18.37
C LEU A 68 11.73 -16.24 -17.41
N GLU A 69 10.56 -16.72 -17.79
CA GLU A 69 9.76 -17.70 -17.06
C GLU A 69 9.14 -18.71 -18.02
N GLU A 70 8.86 -19.92 -17.51
CA GLU A 70 8.13 -20.96 -18.22
C GLU A 70 6.62 -20.74 -18.18
N GLU A 71 6.12 -20.19 -17.06
CA GLU A 71 4.71 -19.85 -16.86
C GLU A 71 4.47 -18.33 -16.84
N PRO A 72 3.30 -17.87 -17.32
CA PRO A 72 2.99 -16.45 -17.32
C PRO A 72 2.91 -15.90 -15.87
N VAL A 73 3.55 -14.76 -15.62
CA VAL A 73 3.49 -14.07 -14.31
C VAL A 73 2.14 -13.40 -14.08
N LEU A 74 1.41 -13.09 -15.13
CA LEU A 74 0.05 -12.54 -15.08
C LEU A 74 -0.95 -13.53 -15.67
N THR A 75 -2.06 -13.70 -14.97
CA THR A 75 -3.25 -14.38 -15.48
C THR A 75 -3.96 -13.51 -16.53
N GLU A 76 -5.00 -14.04 -17.17
CA GLU A 76 -5.86 -13.24 -18.07
C GLU A 76 -6.49 -12.03 -17.36
N GLU A 77 -6.94 -12.21 -16.11
CA GLU A 77 -7.42 -11.09 -15.29
C GLU A 77 -6.29 -10.08 -15.02
N GLY A 78 -5.07 -10.56 -14.73
CA GLY A 78 -3.90 -9.72 -14.52
C GLY A 78 -3.59 -8.85 -15.75
N LEU A 79 -3.66 -9.41 -16.95
CA LEU A 79 -3.50 -8.67 -18.22
C LEU A 79 -4.62 -7.65 -18.45
N PHE A 80 -5.85 -8.01 -18.11
CA PHE A 80 -6.99 -7.08 -18.15
C PHE A 80 -6.76 -5.90 -17.19
N LEU A 81 -6.36 -6.15 -15.94
CA LEU A 81 -6.06 -5.12 -14.95
C LEU A 81 -4.87 -4.25 -15.37
N LEU A 82 -3.84 -4.85 -15.96
CA LEU A 82 -2.68 -4.15 -16.50
C LEU A 82 -3.09 -3.08 -17.52
N ARG A 83 -3.93 -3.46 -18.50
CA ARG A 83 -4.45 -2.55 -19.53
C ARG A 83 -5.32 -1.46 -18.89
N TRP A 84 -6.22 -1.85 -18.01
CA TRP A 84 -7.11 -0.92 -17.33
C TRP A 84 -6.35 0.11 -16.49
N LEU A 85 -5.37 -0.34 -15.69
CA LEU A 85 -4.52 0.56 -14.89
C LEU A 85 -3.80 1.57 -15.78
N ARG A 86 -3.12 1.10 -16.82
CA ARG A 86 -2.43 2.00 -17.74
C ARG A 86 -3.35 3.07 -18.32
N GLU A 87 -4.50 2.65 -18.83
CA GLU A 87 -5.44 3.55 -19.49
C GLU A 87 -6.10 4.56 -18.53
N ASN A 88 -6.43 4.14 -17.32
CA ASN A 88 -7.23 4.94 -16.38
C ASN A 88 -6.39 5.70 -15.35
N THR A 89 -5.13 5.31 -15.13
CA THR A 89 -4.24 5.97 -14.16
C THR A 89 -3.07 6.71 -14.81
N PHE A 90 -3.00 6.76 -16.14
CA PHE A 90 -2.00 7.48 -16.90
C PHE A 90 -0.55 7.16 -16.51
N CYS A 91 -0.26 5.88 -16.40
CA CYS A 91 1.04 5.34 -16.01
C CYS A 91 1.65 4.49 -17.14
N THR A 92 2.91 4.10 -17.01
CA THR A 92 3.54 3.17 -17.95
C THR A 92 3.05 1.73 -17.72
N TRP A 93 3.27 0.85 -18.71
CA TRP A 93 2.99 -0.58 -18.58
C TRP A 93 3.70 -1.22 -17.38
N PHE A 94 4.95 -0.81 -17.13
CA PHE A 94 5.73 -1.35 -16.02
C PHE A 94 5.34 -0.75 -14.66
N ASP A 95 4.85 0.49 -14.61
CA ASP A 95 4.21 1.02 -13.39
C ASP A 95 2.99 0.18 -13.04
N ALA A 96 2.12 -0.09 -14.02
CA ALA A 96 0.94 -0.94 -13.85
C ALA A 96 1.33 -2.38 -13.44
N LEU A 97 2.36 -2.97 -14.07
CA LEU A 97 2.87 -4.29 -13.73
C LEU A 97 3.37 -4.37 -12.28
N SER A 98 4.02 -3.31 -11.80
CA SER A 98 4.67 -3.28 -10.48
C SER A 98 3.73 -3.49 -9.30
N VAL A 99 2.43 -3.25 -9.46
CA VAL A 99 1.41 -3.47 -8.41
C VAL A 99 0.67 -4.80 -8.56
N LEU A 100 0.74 -5.42 -9.75
CA LEU A 100 0.09 -6.71 -10.03
C LEU A 100 0.93 -7.91 -9.62
N ILE A 101 2.25 -7.74 -9.55
CA ILE A 101 3.17 -8.78 -9.10
C ILE A 101 3.92 -8.33 -7.83
N PRO A 102 4.18 -9.22 -6.87
CA PRO A 102 4.90 -8.85 -5.67
C PRO A 102 6.33 -8.43 -5.98
N ALA A 103 6.86 -7.48 -5.22
CA ALA A 103 8.21 -6.94 -5.43
C ALA A 103 9.32 -8.02 -5.37
N GLY A 104 9.09 -9.12 -4.66
CA GLY A 104 10.00 -10.29 -4.61
C GLY A 104 10.08 -11.06 -5.94
N TYR A 105 9.06 -10.93 -6.79
CA TYR A 105 9.07 -11.48 -8.16
C TYR A 105 9.93 -10.64 -9.13
N GLY A 106 10.42 -9.48 -8.68
CA GLY A 106 11.27 -8.60 -9.47
C GLY A 106 12.52 -9.34 -9.96
N LEU A 107 12.84 -9.13 -11.21
CA LEU A 107 14.09 -9.59 -11.82
C LEU A 107 15.13 -8.47 -11.72
N ARG A 108 16.37 -8.83 -11.57
CA ARG A 108 17.50 -7.92 -11.74
C ARG A 108 18.43 -8.46 -12.80
N GLY A 109 18.83 -7.62 -13.72
CA GLY A 109 19.92 -7.92 -14.65
C GLY A 109 21.22 -7.83 -13.88
N LEU A 110 21.99 -8.90 -13.91
CA LEU A 110 23.34 -8.97 -13.39
C LEU A 110 24.28 -9.25 -14.54
N THR A 111 25.52 -8.79 -14.40
CA THR A 111 26.57 -9.24 -15.31
C THR A 111 27.09 -10.58 -14.82
N GLY A 112 26.90 -11.61 -15.63
CA GLY A 112 27.47 -12.92 -15.42
C GLY A 112 28.69 -13.16 -16.32
N TRP A 113 29.51 -14.12 -15.92
CA TRP A 113 30.73 -14.47 -16.59
C TRP A 113 30.69 -15.96 -16.97
N SER A 114 31.02 -16.25 -18.20
CA SER A 114 31.14 -17.61 -18.72
C SER A 114 32.49 -17.82 -19.43
N LEU A 115 32.90 -19.06 -19.57
CA LEU A 115 34.13 -19.38 -20.36
C LEU A 115 33.88 -19.13 -21.85
N ALA A 116 34.81 -18.46 -22.48
CA ALA A 116 34.84 -18.36 -23.93
C ALA A 116 35.30 -19.69 -24.52
N ARG A 117 34.58 -20.21 -25.50
CA ARG A 117 34.93 -21.49 -26.15
C ARG A 117 36.10 -21.29 -27.10
N GLY A 118 37.13 -22.16 -26.95
CA GLY A 118 38.23 -22.30 -27.94
C GLY A 118 39.39 -21.29 -27.77
N ALA A 119 39.40 -20.48 -26.70
CA ALA A 119 40.53 -19.59 -26.41
C ALA A 119 41.70 -20.41 -25.84
N PRO A 120 42.94 -20.22 -26.35
CA PRO A 120 44.14 -20.86 -25.79
C PRO A 120 44.38 -20.28 -24.39
N VAL A 121 44.59 -21.13 -23.40
CA VAL A 121 44.89 -20.74 -22.01
C VAL A 121 46.36 -20.44 -21.88
N PRO A 122 46.78 -19.20 -21.55
CA PRO A 122 48.20 -18.88 -21.33
C PRO A 122 48.77 -19.65 -20.14
N GLU A 123 50.09 -19.94 -20.19
CA GLU A 123 50.79 -20.66 -19.10
C GLU A 123 51.08 -19.76 -17.88
N ASP A 124 51.01 -18.44 -18.02
CA ASP A 124 51.40 -17.42 -17.04
C ASP A 124 50.24 -16.87 -16.19
N LEU A 125 49.14 -17.60 -16.08
CA LEU A 125 47.99 -17.19 -15.27
C LEU A 125 48.32 -17.28 -13.78
N SER A 126 47.90 -16.23 -13.05
CA SER A 126 47.98 -16.21 -11.59
C SER A 126 47.07 -17.28 -10.93
N LEU A 127 47.34 -17.65 -9.69
CA LEU A 127 46.54 -18.62 -8.94
C LEU A 127 45.06 -18.25 -8.89
N THR A 128 44.75 -16.95 -8.67
CA THR A 128 43.38 -16.45 -8.65
C THR A 128 42.67 -16.58 -9.98
N GLU A 129 43.38 -16.33 -11.11
CA GLU A 129 42.84 -16.49 -12.44
C GLU A 129 42.54 -17.96 -12.75
N GLN A 130 43.43 -18.87 -12.37
CA GLN A 130 43.22 -20.31 -12.50
C GLN A 130 42.00 -20.78 -11.67
N GLN A 131 41.85 -20.28 -10.45
CA GLN A 131 40.70 -20.58 -9.60
C GLN A 131 39.38 -20.09 -10.22
N VAL A 132 39.34 -18.87 -10.78
CA VAL A 132 38.19 -18.35 -11.49
C VAL A 132 37.79 -19.26 -12.65
N LEU A 133 38.77 -19.66 -13.49
CA LEU A 133 38.53 -20.55 -14.60
C LEU A 133 38.06 -21.94 -14.15
N SER A 134 38.59 -22.47 -13.04
CA SER A 134 38.21 -23.77 -12.50
C SER A 134 36.78 -23.81 -12.02
N VAL A 135 36.29 -22.73 -11.38
CA VAL A 135 34.91 -22.58 -10.90
C VAL A 135 33.93 -22.47 -12.08
N LEU A 136 34.33 -21.80 -13.18
CA LEU A 136 33.46 -21.60 -14.35
C LEU A 136 33.47 -22.81 -15.30
N ARG A 137 34.53 -23.63 -15.31
CA ARG A 137 34.70 -24.77 -16.21
C ARG A 137 33.54 -25.79 -16.18
N PRO A 138 33.04 -26.27 -15.02
CA PRO A 138 31.93 -27.22 -14.97
C PRO A 138 30.57 -26.58 -15.22
N ARG A 139 30.45 -25.25 -15.28
CA ARG A 139 29.18 -24.55 -15.35
C ARG A 139 28.78 -24.27 -16.80
N ARG A 140 27.50 -24.56 -17.09
CA ARG A 140 26.90 -24.25 -18.42
C ARG A 140 26.23 -22.87 -18.43
N LYS A 141 25.91 -22.30 -17.23
CA LYS A 141 25.27 -21.00 -17.12
C LYS A 141 26.29 -19.96 -16.62
N PRO A 142 26.22 -18.72 -17.11
CA PRO A 142 27.06 -17.64 -16.63
C PRO A 142 26.84 -17.41 -15.12
N LEU A 143 27.93 -17.11 -14.40
CA LEU A 143 27.90 -16.88 -12.96
C LEU A 143 28.10 -15.38 -12.67
N PRO A 144 27.24 -14.73 -11.83
CA PRO A 144 27.45 -13.37 -11.40
C PRO A 144 28.78 -13.18 -10.66
N ALA A 145 29.41 -12.01 -10.81
CA ALA A 145 30.68 -11.70 -10.15
C ALA A 145 30.60 -11.81 -8.61
N ALA A 146 29.45 -11.47 -8.02
CA ALA A 146 29.22 -11.60 -6.58
C ALA A 146 29.29 -13.06 -6.11
N ASP A 147 28.63 -13.96 -6.82
CA ASP A 147 28.58 -15.38 -6.49
C ASP A 147 29.93 -16.06 -6.73
N LEU A 148 30.67 -15.56 -7.73
CA LEU A 148 32.04 -16.01 -8.00
C LEU A 148 32.98 -15.59 -6.85
N ALA A 149 32.84 -14.36 -6.37
CA ALA A 149 33.59 -13.84 -5.22
C ALA A 149 33.30 -14.65 -3.96
N GLU A 150 32.03 -14.93 -3.67
CA GLU A 150 31.58 -15.72 -2.53
C GLU A 150 32.11 -17.17 -2.62
N THR A 151 32.01 -17.80 -3.80
CA THR A 151 32.50 -19.17 -4.03
C THR A 151 34.02 -19.31 -3.78
N LEU A 152 34.78 -18.25 -4.11
CA LEU A 152 36.24 -18.22 -3.96
C LEU A 152 36.71 -17.63 -2.62
N GLY A 153 35.76 -17.12 -1.81
CA GLY A 153 36.12 -16.41 -0.54
C GLY A 153 36.88 -15.10 -0.76
N LEU A 154 36.66 -14.43 -1.92
CA LEU A 154 37.33 -13.21 -2.33
C LEU A 154 36.40 -11.98 -2.30
N THR A 155 36.97 -10.79 -2.31
CA THR A 155 36.20 -9.57 -2.56
C THR A 155 35.97 -9.36 -4.05
N LEU A 156 34.91 -8.67 -4.44
CA LEU A 156 34.60 -8.35 -5.84
C LEU A 156 35.75 -7.66 -6.58
N SER A 157 36.46 -6.76 -5.88
CA SER A 157 37.60 -6.03 -6.41
C SER A 157 38.85 -6.88 -6.61
N ALA A 158 38.92 -8.04 -5.99
CA ALA A 158 40.04 -8.97 -6.12
C ALA A 158 39.90 -9.97 -7.29
N LEU A 159 38.70 -9.98 -7.95
CA LEU A 159 38.46 -10.86 -9.08
C LEU A 159 39.07 -10.26 -10.37
N PRO A 160 39.94 -10.97 -11.07
CA PRO A 160 40.66 -10.50 -12.28
C PRO A 160 39.80 -10.64 -13.54
N LEU A 161 38.50 -10.29 -13.47
CA LEU A 161 37.52 -10.53 -14.52
C LEU A 161 37.81 -9.76 -15.81
N GLU A 162 38.18 -8.48 -15.69
CA GLU A 162 38.47 -7.64 -16.86
C GLU A 162 39.73 -8.10 -17.59
N ARG A 163 40.74 -8.57 -16.87
CA ARG A 163 41.96 -9.11 -17.48
C ARG A 163 41.68 -10.43 -18.21
N LEU A 164 40.91 -11.33 -17.60
CA LEU A 164 40.51 -12.59 -18.22
C LEU A 164 39.61 -12.37 -19.45
N GLU A 165 38.77 -11.33 -19.43
CA GLU A 165 37.97 -10.91 -20.59
C GLU A 165 38.86 -10.37 -21.71
N ALA A 166 39.82 -9.51 -21.37
CA ALA A 166 40.80 -8.97 -22.32
C ALA A 166 41.66 -10.06 -22.97
N LEU A 167 41.96 -11.16 -22.25
CA LEU A 167 42.63 -12.34 -22.77
C LEU A 167 41.72 -13.25 -23.60
N GLY A 168 40.42 -12.89 -23.73
CA GLY A 168 39.44 -13.70 -24.49
C GLY A 168 39.06 -15.01 -23.80
N LEU A 169 39.40 -15.22 -22.52
CA LEU A 169 39.12 -16.44 -21.76
C LEU A 169 37.72 -16.43 -21.16
N LEU A 170 37.23 -15.24 -20.85
CA LEU A 170 35.88 -15.03 -20.32
C LEU A 170 35.00 -14.24 -21.31
N ARG A 171 33.73 -14.55 -21.28
CA ARG A 171 32.70 -13.80 -21.97
C ARG A 171 31.76 -13.21 -20.94
N ARG A 172 31.49 -11.92 -21.10
CA ARG A 172 30.49 -11.18 -20.33
C ARG A 172 29.12 -11.46 -20.90
N GLU A 173 28.20 -11.92 -20.06
CA GLU A 173 26.82 -12.18 -20.46
C GLU A 173 25.87 -11.53 -19.44
N GLU A 174 24.71 -11.06 -19.89
CA GLU A 174 23.68 -10.58 -18.99
C GLU A 174 22.93 -11.79 -18.41
N VAL A 175 22.97 -11.92 -17.09
CA VAL A 175 22.21 -12.91 -16.32
C VAL A 175 21.06 -12.21 -15.65
N VAL A 176 19.88 -12.78 -15.74
CA VAL A 176 18.69 -12.27 -15.06
C VAL A 176 18.38 -13.19 -13.89
N GLU A 177 18.41 -12.62 -12.69
CA GLU A 177 18.08 -13.35 -11.47
C GLU A 177 16.82 -12.81 -10.79
N ARG A 178 16.12 -13.67 -10.05
CA ARG A 178 15.05 -13.25 -9.15
C ARG A 178 15.66 -12.51 -7.96
N ARG A 179 15.03 -11.40 -7.54
CA ARG A 179 15.45 -10.63 -6.38
C ARG A 179 15.38 -11.42 -5.07
N VAL A 180 14.48 -12.38 -5.01
CA VAL A 180 14.27 -13.25 -3.85
C VAL A 180 14.27 -14.69 -4.32
N GLY A 181 15.16 -15.51 -3.75
CA GLY A 181 15.17 -16.96 -3.98
C GLY A 181 14.11 -17.68 -3.15
N ASP A 182 13.67 -18.81 -3.65
CA ASP A 182 12.77 -19.72 -2.94
C ASP A 182 13.53 -20.34 -1.76
N LYS A 183 12.84 -20.51 -0.62
CA LYS A 183 13.42 -21.27 0.49
C LYS A 183 13.23 -22.75 0.19
N THR A 184 14.34 -23.44 -0.06
CA THR A 184 14.34 -24.90 -0.26
C THR A 184 14.88 -25.62 0.96
N LEU A 185 14.32 -26.77 1.25
CA LEU A 185 14.89 -27.74 2.19
C LEU A 185 15.42 -28.92 1.38
N GLN A 186 16.61 -29.39 1.75
CA GLN A 186 17.11 -30.65 1.22
C GLN A 186 16.37 -31.79 1.90
N MET A 187 15.54 -32.45 1.14
CA MET A 187 14.78 -33.64 1.55
C MET A 187 15.54 -34.89 1.16
N VAL A 188 15.28 -35.98 1.85
CA VAL A 188 15.82 -37.30 1.57
C VAL A 188 14.69 -38.33 1.61
N ARG A 189 14.72 -39.25 0.66
CA ARG A 189 13.83 -40.43 0.61
C ARG A 189 14.61 -41.64 0.16
N LEU A 190 14.08 -42.82 0.47
CA LEU A 190 14.67 -44.08 0.01
C LEU A 190 14.42 -44.26 -1.48
N THR A 191 15.35 -44.95 -2.11
CA THR A 191 15.20 -45.47 -3.48
C THR A 191 14.63 -46.91 -3.44
N GLU A 192 14.35 -47.47 -4.58
CA GLU A 192 13.91 -48.88 -4.69
C GLU A 192 15.05 -49.89 -4.49
N ALA A 193 16.27 -49.43 -4.24
CA ALA A 193 17.43 -50.31 -4.04
C ALA A 193 17.41 -50.96 -2.66
N GLU A 194 17.64 -52.31 -2.66
CA GLU A 194 17.75 -53.07 -1.43
C GLU A 194 19.18 -53.02 -0.86
N PRO A 195 19.34 -52.85 0.47
CA PRO A 195 20.66 -52.76 1.08
C PRO A 195 21.26 -54.14 1.27
N GLU A 196 22.50 -54.37 0.83
CA GLU A 196 23.23 -55.60 1.13
C GLU A 196 23.77 -55.66 2.57
N LYS A 197 24.32 -54.57 3.07
CA LYS A 197 24.80 -54.39 4.46
C LYS A 197 24.70 -52.93 4.89
N LEU A 198 24.12 -52.69 6.05
CA LEU A 198 24.03 -51.38 6.69
C LEU A 198 24.77 -51.37 8.05
N THR A 199 25.42 -50.27 8.35
CA THR A 199 25.90 -50.05 9.74
C THR A 199 24.72 -49.73 10.64
N PRO A 200 24.82 -49.92 11.99
CA PRO A 200 23.69 -49.67 12.90
C PRO A 200 23.12 -48.29 12.76
N LYS A 201 23.92 -47.24 12.50
CA LYS A 201 23.45 -45.87 12.28
C LYS A 201 22.77 -45.68 10.91
N GLN A 202 23.22 -46.35 9.90
CA GLN A 202 22.58 -46.34 8.57
C GLN A 202 21.23 -47.06 8.63
N GLN A 203 21.17 -48.17 9.40
CA GLN A 203 19.94 -48.92 9.61
C GLN A 203 18.86 -48.05 10.26
N GLN A 204 19.23 -47.29 11.31
CA GLN A 204 18.29 -46.34 11.93
C GLN A 204 17.71 -45.33 10.99
N VAL A 205 18.52 -44.76 10.08
CA VAL A 205 18.06 -43.80 9.04
C VAL A 205 17.17 -44.53 8.04
N TYR A 206 17.56 -45.72 7.58
CA TYR A 206 16.83 -46.49 6.61
C TYR A 206 15.42 -46.90 7.12
N GLU A 207 15.34 -47.38 8.37
CA GLU A 207 14.08 -47.72 9.03
C GLU A 207 13.19 -46.52 9.24
N LEU A 208 13.76 -45.38 9.70
CA LEU A 208 13.03 -44.15 9.88
C LEU A 208 12.41 -43.65 8.55
N LEU A 209 13.22 -43.60 7.49
CA LEU A 209 12.75 -43.18 6.15
C LEU A 209 11.72 -44.18 5.58
N GLY A 210 11.85 -45.50 5.88
CA GLY A 210 10.87 -46.48 5.51
C GLY A 210 9.50 -46.29 6.20
N GLN A 211 9.50 -45.74 7.43
CA GLN A 211 8.27 -45.44 8.18
C GLN A 211 7.63 -44.12 7.75
N VAL A 212 8.43 -43.05 7.55
CA VAL A 212 7.93 -41.69 7.25
C VAL A 212 7.87 -41.36 5.76
N GLY A 213 8.48 -42.20 4.92
CA GLY A 213 8.57 -42.00 3.46
C GLY A 213 9.65 -41.01 3.03
N CYS A 214 9.61 -39.79 3.55
CA CYS A 214 10.61 -38.75 3.30
C CYS A 214 10.70 -37.78 4.49
N GLY A 215 11.81 -37.03 4.57
CA GLY A 215 12.01 -36.01 5.59
C GLY A 215 13.14 -35.07 5.19
N SER A 216 13.23 -33.88 5.81
CA SER A 216 14.40 -33.05 5.63
C SER A 216 15.65 -33.72 6.22
N ILE A 217 16.80 -33.54 5.63
CA ILE A 217 18.07 -34.11 6.14
C ILE A 217 18.27 -33.76 7.62
N ARG A 218 17.86 -32.53 8.02
CA ARG A 218 17.98 -32.09 9.41
C ARG A 218 17.06 -32.85 10.36
N GLU A 219 15.80 -33.04 9.98
CA GLU A 219 14.85 -33.82 10.77
C GLU A 219 15.25 -35.31 10.88
N VAL A 220 15.63 -35.90 9.74
CA VAL A 220 16.11 -37.27 9.72
C VAL A 220 17.34 -37.45 10.61
N CYS A 221 18.30 -36.54 10.57
CA CYS A 221 19.45 -36.57 11.46
C CYS A 221 19.06 -36.43 12.94
N TYR A 222 18.10 -35.56 13.25
CA TYR A 222 17.62 -35.32 14.59
C TYR A 222 16.90 -36.54 15.16
N PHE A 223 15.93 -37.09 14.45
CA PHE A 223 15.13 -38.21 14.90
C PHE A 223 15.90 -39.54 14.91
N ALA A 224 16.79 -39.76 13.96
CA ALA A 224 17.65 -40.96 13.95
C ALA A 224 18.91 -40.83 14.85
N GLY A 225 19.15 -39.68 15.47
CA GLY A 225 20.33 -39.44 16.32
C GLY A 225 21.65 -39.54 15.58
N VAL A 226 21.74 -39.14 14.31
CA VAL A 226 22.88 -39.29 13.44
C VAL A 226 23.40 -37.96 12.88
N THR A 227 24.60 -37.95 12.38
CA THR A 227 25.14 -36.81 11.66
C THR A 227 24.80 -36.85 10.18
N ARG A 228 24.79 -35.70 9.48
CA ARG A 228 24.54 -35.56 8.04
C ARG A 228 25.36 -36.52 7.19
N GLY A 229 26.62 -36.81 7.56
CA GLY A 229 27.49 -37.72 6.83
C GLY A 229 26.96 -39.15 6.74
N VAL A 230 26.11 -39.61 7.70
CA VAL A 230 25.47 -40.92 7.60
C VAL A 230 24.41 -40.96 6.49
N VAL A 231 23.63 -39.88 6.36
CA VAL A 231 22.64 -39.74 5.29
C VAL A 231 23.33 -39.64 3.94
N GLU A 232 24.41 -38.86 3.81
CA GLU A 232 25.20 -38.72 2.58
C GLU A 232 25.83 -40.07 2.11
N LYS A 233 26.22 -40.91 3.05
CA LYS A 233 26.69 -42.26 2.68
C LYS A 233 25.58 -43.16 2.13
N LEU A 234 24.37 -43.08 2.63
CA LEU A 234 23.23 -43.80 2.05
C LEU A 234 22.92 -43.28 0.61
N VAL A 235 23.05 -41.99 0.42
CA VAL A 235 22.91 -41.38 -0.93
C VAL A 235 24.04 -41.86 -1.86
N GLN A 236 25.28 -41.85 -1.41
CA GLN A 236 26.41 -42.36 -2.19
C GLN A 236 26.30 -43.85 -2.53
N GLN A 237 25.64 -44.62 -1.67
CA GLN A 237 25.35 -46.05 -1.89
C GLN A 237 24.13 -46.28 -2.81
N GLY A 238 23.45 -45.22 -3.26
CA GLY A 238 22.26 -45.31 -4.08
C GLY A 238 21.01 -45.79 -3.33
N LEU A 239 21.05 -45.96 -2.00
CA LEU A 239 19.93 -46.41 -1.16
C LEU A 239 18.97 -45.29 -0.79
N ALA A 240 19.41 -44.05 -0.90
CA ALA A 240 18.58 -42.86 -0.71
C ALA A 240 18.93 -41.84 -1.82
N GLU A 241 17.98 -40.93 -2.07
CA GLU A 241 18.19 -39.79 -2.96
C GLU A 241 17.81 -38.51 -2.27
N THR A 242 18.51 -37.45 -2.60
CA THR A 242 18.19 -36.09 -2.09
C THR A 242 17.56 -35.26 -3.17
N TYR A 243 16.54 -34.49 -2.78
CA TYR A 243 15.87 -33.52 -3.67
C TYR A 243 15.59 -32.24 -2.90
N GLU A 244 15.42 -31.15 -3.61
CA GLU A 244 15.05 -29.86 -3.03
C GLU A 244 13.53 -29.73 -3.03
N GLN A 245 12.97 -29.42 -1.86
CA GLN A 245 11.56 -29.11 -1.70
C GLN A 245 11.39 -27.65 -1.29
N GLU A 246 10.56 -26.93 -2.03
CA GLU A 246 10.19 -25.56 -1.69
C GLU A 246 9.38 -25.54 -0.39
N VAL A 247 9.77 -24.65 0.53
CA VAL A 247 9.04 -24.42 1.77
C VAL A 247 8.61 -22.98 1.83
N LEU A 248 7.29 -22.76 1.81
CA LEU A 248 6.71 -21.45 1.90
C LEU A 248 6.78 -20.91 3.33
N ARG A 249 7.22 -19.67 3.47
CA ARG A 249 7.23 -18.95 4.76
C ARG A 249 5.82 -18.45 5.03
N THR A 250 5.24 -18.86 6.13
CA THR A 250 3.94 -18.33 6.58
C THR A 250 4.20 -17.22 7.58
N PRO A 251 3.67 -15.99 7.38
CA PRO A 251 3.81 -14.91 8.35
C PRO A 251 3.03 -15.17 9.63
N LEU A 252 2.11 -16.10 9.57
CA LEU A 252 1.30 -16.55 10.69
C LEU A 252 2.07 -17.64 11.45
N LYS A 253 2.41 -17.40 12.71
CA LYS A 253 2.92 -18.46 13.57
C LYS A 253 1.87 -19.56 13.65
N GLU A 254 2.31 -20.81 13.65
CA GLU A 254 1.49 -22.03 13.82
C GLU A 254 0.84 -22.11 15.22
N GLU A 255 0.11 -21.08 15.64
CA GLU A 255 -0.85 -21.22 16.71
C GLU A 255 -2.05 -21.95 16.08
N THR A 256 -2.33 -23.16 16.50
CA THR A 256 -3.55 -23.90 16.17
C THR A 256 -4.73 -23.16 16.80
N ILE A 257 -5.22 -22.13 16.07
CA ILE A 257 -6.44 -21.41 16.46
C ILE A 257 -7.61 -22.33 16.09
N PRO A 258 -8.43 -22.78 17.03
CA PRO A 258 -9.61 -23.57 16.71
C PRO A 258 -10.55 -22.76 15.83
N VAL A 259 -11.12 -23.41 14.81
CA VAL A 259 -12.08 -22.76 13.91
C VAL A 259 -13.40 -22.60 14.65
N GLU A 260 -13.85 -21.36 14.73
CA GLU A 260 -15.11 -20.98 15.38
C GLU A 260 -16.27 -21.04 14.35
N PRO A 261 -17.49 -21.38 14.80
CA PRO A 261 -18.66 -21.30 13.94
C PRO A 261 -18.97 -19.86 13.53
N PRO A 262 -19.75 -19.65 12.46
CA PRO A 262 -20.20 -18.32 12.07
C PRO A 262 -20.86 -17.57 13.23
N PRO A 263 -20.66 -16.25 13.34
CA PRO A 263 -21.19 -15.48 14.47
C PRO A 263 -22.73 -15.45 14.45
N THR A 264 -23.32 -15.44 15.63
CA THR A 264 -24.76 -15.22 15.77
C THR A 264 -25.08 -13.77 15.42
N LEU A 265 -26.02 -13.57 14.50
CA LEU A 265 -26.43 -12.27 13.98
C LEU A 265 -27.61 -11.71 14.77
N THR A 266 -27.62 -10.40 14.94
CA THR A 266 -28.84 -9.65 15.32
C THR A 266 -29.80 -9.59 14.12
N GLU A 267 -31.07 -9.21 14.34
CA GLU A 267 -32.06 -9.06 13.28
C GLU A 267 -31.62 -8.07 12.20
N GLU A 268 -31.05 -6.91 12.58
CA GLU A 268 -30.52 -5.93 11.63
C GLU A 268 -29.34 -6.50 10.81
N GLN A 269 -28.44 -7.24 11.45
CA GLN A 269 -27.31 -7.87 10.77
C GLN A 269 -27.79 -8.97 9.82
N ALA A 270 -28.74 -9.78 10.21
CA ALA A 270 -29.32 -10.80 9.34
C ALA A 270 -30.01 -10.17 8.11
N ALA A 271 -30.81 -9.12 8.30
CA ALA A 271 -31.45 -8.39 7.20
C ALA A 271 -30.40 -7.76 6.27
N ALA A 272 -29.31 -7.20 6.82
CA ALA A 272 -28.21 -6.66 6.04
C ALA A 272 -27.49 -7.73 5.20
N VAL A 273 -27.26 -8.92 5.80
CA VAL A 273 -26.69 -10.07 5.06
C VAL A 273 -27.60 -10.46 3.91
N GLU A 274 -28.91 -10.61 4.11
CA GLU A 274 -29.84 -11.01 3.03
C GLU A 274 -29.89 -9.96 1.91
N THR A 275 -29.94 -8.67 2.26
CA THR A 275 -29.91 -7.58 1.27
C THR A 275 -28.66 -7.65 0.39
N LEU A 276 -27.48 -7.85 1.00
CA LEU A 276 -26.21 -7.94 0.28
C LEU A 276 -26.08 -9.26 -0.49
N TRP A 277 -26.58 -10.36 0.09
CA TRP A 277 -26.58 -11.67 -0.53
C TRP A 277 -27.38 -11.74 -1.83
N GLN A 278 -28.49 -11.00 -1.89
CA GLN A 278 -29.24 -10.84 -3.13
C GLN A 278 -28.34 -10.28 -4.25
N GLY A 279 -27.50 -9.29 -3.94
CA GLY A 279 -26.54 -8.75 -4.91
C GLY A 279 -25.49 -9.74 -5.37
N CYS A 280 -25.13 -10.71 -4.52
CA CYS A 280 -24.24 -11.81 -4.90
C CYS A 280 -24.91 -12.74 -5.93
N ARG A 281 -26.19 -13.05 -5.74
CA ARG A 281 -26.99 -13.87 -6.68
C ARG A 281 -27.21 -13.19 -8.02
N GLU A 282 -27.49 -11.89 -8.03
CA GLU A 282 -27.64 -11.10 -9.26
C GLU A 282 -26.31 -10.99 -10.01
N GLY A 283 -25.19 -11.00 -9.30
CA GLY A 283 -23.82 -10.95 -9.80
C GLY A 283 -23.36 -9.59 -10.31
N GLY A 284 -22.14 -9.23 -9.99
CA GLY A 284 -21.50 -7.98 -10.44
C GLY A 284 -22.04 -6.70 -9.77
N ARG A 285 -22.73 -6.82 -8.64
CA ARG A 285 -23.32 -5.70 -7.89
C ARG A 285 -22.32 -5.11 -6.88
N THR A 286 -22.62 -3.89 -6.50
CA THR A 286 -21.94 -3.21 -5.39
C THR A 286 -22.96 -2.91 -4.30
N GLY A 287 -22.63 -3.17 -3.04
CA GLY A 287 -23.44 -2.83 -1.88
C GLY A 287 -22.70 -1.88 -0.94
N LEU A 288 -23.44 -0.97 -0.33
CA LEU A 288 -23.01 -0.16 0.80
C LEU A 288 -23.55 -0.78 2.08
N LEU A 289 -22.66 -1.20 2.98
CA LEU A 289 -22.99 -1.54 4.35
C LEU A 289 -22.73 -0.30 5.24
N TYR A 290 -23.76 0.50 5.42
CA TYR A 290 -23.74 1.65 6.30
C TYR A 290 -24.11 1.21 7.72
N GLY A 291 -23.18 1.31 8.66
CA GLY A 291 -23.41 0.90 10.04
C GLY A 291 -22.68 1.78 11.03
N VAL A 292 -23.39 2.25 12.07
CA VAL A 292 -22.79 3.05 13.13
C VAL A 292 -21.56 2.39 13.74
N THR A 293 -20.70 3.17 14.41
CA THR A 293 -19.52 2.63 15.08
C THR A 293 -19.92 1.60 16.14
N GLY A 294 -19.33 0.40 16.10
CA GLY A 294 -19.67 -0.68 17.03
C GLY A 294 -20.93 -1.47 16.67
N SER A 295 -21.50 -1.32 15.46
CA SER A 295 -22.68 -2.08 15.01
C SER A 295 -22.40 -3.54 14.67
N GLY A 296 -21.15 -3.99 14.75
CA GLY A 296 -20.78 -5.37 14.43
C GLY A 296 -20.71 -5.68 12.92
N LYS A 297 -20.33 -4.73 12.07
CA LYS A 297 -20.09 -4.93 10.62
C LYS A 297 -19.28 -6.17 10.31
N THR A 298 -18.29 -6.50 11.17
CA THR A 298 -17.43 -7.68 11.00
C THR A 298 -18.23 -8.99 11.01
N ALA A 299 -19.29 -9.12 11.80
CA ALA A 299 -20.13 -10.30 11.80
C ALA A 299 -20.85 -10.50 10.44
N VAL A 300 -21.30 -9.40 9.82
CA VAL A 300 -21.85 -9.41 8.46
C VAL A 300 -20.80 -9.87 7.46
N TYR A 301 -19.55 -9.39 7.56
CA TYR A 301 -18.47 -9.79 6.65
C TYR A 301 -18.18 -11.27 6.74
N LEU A 302 -18.01 -11.80 7.96
CA LEU A 302 -17.71 -13.20 8.19
C LEU A 302 -18.83 -14.08 7.66
N THR A 303 -20.08 -13.73 7.91
CA THR A 303 -21.24 -14.50 7.42
C THR A 303 -21.34 -14.49 5.88
N LEU A 304 -21.12 -13.34 5.24
CA LEU A 304 -21.08 -13.26 3.77
C LEU A 304 -19.94 -14.10 3.19
N ALA A 305 -18.75 -14.03 3.81
CA ALA A 305 -17.60 -14.81 3.39
C ALA A 305 -17.89 -16.32 3.51
N HIS A 306 -18.44 -16.80 4.64
CA HIS A 306 -18.84 -18.20 4.79
C HIS A 306 -19.82 -18.65 3.71
N ARG A 307 -20.82 -17.84 3.35
CA ARG A 307 -21.79 -18.16 2.29
C ARG A 307 -21.12 -18.28 0.92
N VAL A 308 -20.24 -17.35 0.59
CA VAL A 308 -19.50 -17.34 -0.68
C VAL A 308 -18.57 -18.55 -0.79
N LEU A 309 -17.90 -18.92 0.31
CA LEU A 309 -17.04 -20.09 0.37
C LEU A 309 -17.85 -21.38 0.23
N ALA A 310 -19.05 -21.44 0.81
CA ALA A 310 -19.96 -22.59 0.63
C ALA A 310 -20.40 -22.80 -0.82
N GLU A 311 -20.38 -21.73 -1.65
CA GLU A 311 -20.60 -21.81 -3.10
C GLU A 311 -19.32 -22.16 -3.90
N GLY A 312 -18.21 -22.48 -3.23
CA GLY A 312 -16.91 -22.78 -3.85
C GLY A 312 -16.19 -21.56 -4.44
N ARG A 313 -16.60 -20.35 -4.03
CA ARG A 313 -16.00 -19.09 -4.47
C ARG A 313 -15.13 -18.53 -3.37
N ARG A 314 -14.24 -17.60 -3.70
CA ARG A 314 -13.23 -17.04 -2.79
C ARG A 314 -13.46 -15.57 -2.49
N CYS A 315 -12.84 -15.07 -1.42
CA CYS A 315 -13.01 -13.69 -0.95
C CYS A 315 -11.71 -12.93 -0.78
N ILE A 316 -11.81 -11.58 -0.93
CA ILE A 316 -10.79 -10.63 -0.53
C ILE A 316 -11.41 -9.66 0.47
N VAL A 317 -10.73 -9.39 1.58
CA VAL A 317 -11.13 -8.40 2.58
C VAL A 317 -10.04 -7.34 2.69
N LEU A 318 -10.38 -6.13 2.31
CA LEU A 318 -9.50 -4.97 2.42
C LEU A 318 -9.78 -4.23 3.72
N VAL A 319 -8.73 -3.98 4.47
CA VAL A 319 -8.79 -3.17 5.70
C VAL A 319 -7.74 -2.07 5.64
N PRO A 320 -7.96 -0.90 6.25
CA PRO A 320 -6.93 0.13 6.35
C PRO A 320 -5.67 -0.39 7.05
N GLU A 321 -4.47 0.10 6.67
CA GLU A 321 -3.20 -0.37 7.26
C GLU A 321 -3.19 -0.37 8.78
N ILE A 322 -3.74 0.68 9.39
CA ILE A 322 -3.81 0.85 10.85
C ILE A 322 -4.80 -0.13 11.49
N SER A 323 -5.80 -0.60 10.74
CA SER A 323 -6.82 -1.55 11.23
C SER A 323 -6.40 -3.01 11.06
N LEU A 324 -5.34 -3.30 10.30
CA LEU A 324 -4.82 -4.65 10.14
C LEU A 324 -3.98 -5.06 11.37
N THR A 325 -4.65 -5.18 12.49
CA THR A 325 -4.04 -5.61 13.76
C THR A 325 -4.03 -7.13 13.85
N PRO A 326 -3.15 -7.73 14.68
CA PRO A 326 -3.21 -9.17 14.95
C PRO A 326 -4.57 -9.63 15.48
N GLN A 327 -5.30 -8.79 16.19
CA GLN A 327 -6.66 -9.11 16.63
C GLN A 327 -7.61 -9.25 15.43
N THR A 328 -7.51 -8.36 14.43
CA THR A 328 -8.28 -8.48 13.20
C THR A 328 -7.89 -9.75 12.44
N ILE A 329 -6.60 -10.01 12.29
CA ILE A 329 -6.10 -11.22 11.62
C ILE A 329 -6.57 -12.49 12.34
N ARG A 330 -6.47 -12.54 13.68
CA ARG A 330 -6.93 -13.67 14.49
C ARG A 330 -8.43 -13.96 14.31
N ARG A 331 -9.28 -12.95 14.18
CA ARG A 331 -10.71 -13.13 13.90
C ARG A 331 -10.96 -13.89 12.57
N PHE A 332 -10.20 -13.58 11.53
CA PHE A 332 -10.31 -14.30 10.27
C PHE A 332 -9.71 -15.70 10.34
N LEU A 333 -8.60 -15.86 11.06
CA LEU A 333 -8.03 -17.19 11.31
C LEU A 333 -8.96 -18.08 12.14
N ALA A 334 -9.60 -17.53 13.18
CA ALA A 334 -10.61 -18.25 13.95
C ALA A 334 -11.83 -18.65 13.10
N ALA A 335 -12.21 -17.83 12.11
CA ALA A 335 -13.34 -18.15 11.23
C ALA A 335 -12.99 -19.13 10.10
N PHE A 336 -11.77 -19.07 9.52
CA PHE A 336 -11.43 -19.76 8.27
C PHE A 336 -10.16 -20.63 8.35
N GLY A 337 -9.51 -20.71 9.53
CA GLY A 337 -8.32 -21.55 9.75
C GLY A 337 -7.11 -21.17 8.88
N SER A 338 -6.34 -22.17 8.49
CA SER A 338 -5.10 -22.00 7.69
C SER A 338 -5.32 -21.56 6.24
N ARG A 339 -6.56 -21.55 5.74
CA ARG A 339 -6.91 -21.13 4.38
C ARG A 339 -7.04 -19.61 4.23
N VAL A 340 -6.45 -18.86 5.15
CA VAL A 340 -6.33 -17.40 5.13
C VAL A 340 -4.93 -16.99 4.71
N ALA A 341 -4.82 -16.04 3.77
CA ALA A 341 -3.58 -15.33 3.46
C ALA A 341 -3.65 -13.89 3.94
N VAL A 342 -2.50 -13.34 4.36
CA VAL A 342 -2.40 -11.96 4.82
C VAL A 342 -1.42 -11.17 3.97
N ILE A 343 -1.86 -10.04 3.39
CA ILE A 343 -1.02 -9.17 2.54
C ILE A 343 -0.98 -7.75 3.08
N HIS A 344 0.20 -7.30 3.52
CA HIS A 344 0.42 -5.92 3.97
C HIS A 344 1.86 -5.42 3.78
N SER A 345 2.08 -4.12 3.98
CA SER A 345 3.37 -3.45 3.74
C SER A 345 4.50 -3.92 4.67
N ALA A 346 4.19 -4.38 5.88
CA ALA A 346 5.18 -4.82 6.87
C ALA A 346 5.74 -6.24 6.63
N LEU A 347 5.15 -7.03 5.71
CA LEU A 347 5.71 -8.32 5.30
C LEU A 347 7.03 -8.12 4.55
N SER A 348 7.98 -9.00 4.81
CA SER A 348 9.21 -9.08 4.00
C SER A 348 8.89 -9.43 2.54
N LEU A 349 9.83 -9.17 1.65
CA LEU A 349 9.67 -9.51 0.23
C LEU A 349 9.46 -11.01 0.02
N SER A 350 10.12 -11.83 0.83
CA SER A 350 10.00 -13.28 0.78
C SER A 350 8.62 -13.76 1.23
N GLU A 351 8.13 -13.25 2.37
CA GLU A 351 6.79 -13.59 2.87
C GLU A 351 5.69 -13.18 1.88
N ARG A 352 5.81 -12.00 1.26
CA ARG A 352 4.85 -11.57 0.23
C ARG A 352 4.86 -12.48 -1.00
N LEU A 353 6.04 -12.94 -1.40
CA LEU A 353 6.19 -13.86 -2.52
C LEU A 353 5.56 -15.20 -2.20
N ASP A 354 5.80 -15.73 -0.99
CA ASP A 354 5.28 -17.02 -0.56
C ASP A 354 3.75 -16.98 -0.40
N GLU A 355 3.18 -15.91 0.20
CA GLU A 355 1.72 -15.71 0.23
C GLU A 355 1.10 -15.58 -1.17
N TYR A 356 1.76 -14.85 -2.09
CA TYR A 356 1.31 -14.75 -3.48
C TYR A 356 1.25 -16.12 -4.16
N LYS A 357 2.27 -16.98 -3.95
CA LYS A 357 2.29 -18.34 -4.48
C LYS A 357 1.20 -19.21 -3.89
N ARG A 358 0.95 -19.15 -2.57
CA ARG A 358 -0.15 -19.86 -1.90
C ARG A 358 -1.51 -19.50 -2.52
N ILE A 359 -1.75 -18.19 -2.70
CA ILE A 359 -2.99 -17.71 -3.31
C ILE A 359 -3.12 -18.23 -4.74
N ARG A 360 -2.05 -18.15 -5.54
CA ARG A 360 -2.05 -18.58 -6.95
C ARG A 360 -2.23 -20.09 -7.09
N ARG A 361 -1.71 -20.91 -6.16
CA ARG A 361 -1.90 -22.36 -6.13
C ARG A 361 -3.28 -22.78 -5.63
N GLY A 362 -4.12 -21.85 -5.21
CA GLY A 362 -5.46 -22.13 -4.70
C GLY A 362 -5.49 -22.72 -3.29
N GLU A 363 -4.42 -22.58 -2.52
CA GLU A 363 -4.32 -23.04 -1.14
C GLU A 363 -5.04 -22.12 -0.15
N VAL A 364 -5.60 -21.00 -0.64
CA VAL A 364 -6.20 -19.94 0.15
C VAL A 364 -7.60 -19.64 -0.35
N ASP A 365 -8.55 -19.49 0.58
CA ASP A 365 -9.93 -19.12 0.29
C ASP A 365 -10.23 -17.66 0.61
N VAL A 366 -9.57 -17.10 1.63
CA VAL A 366 -9.78 -15.73 2.10
C VAL A 366 -8.46 -14.98 2.12
N VAL A 367 -8.38 -13.88 1.40
CA VAL A 367 -7.23 -12.96 1.45
C VAL A 367 -7.62 -11.75 2.27
N VAL A 368 -6.90 -11.50 3.37
CA VAL A 368 -7.06 -10.30 4.20
C VAL A 368 -5.86 -9.40 4.00
N GLY A 369 -6.08 -8.12 3.72
CA GLY A 369 -4.93 -7.26 3.54
C GLY A 369 -5.25 -5.79 3.39
N THR A 370 -4.21 -5.00 3.16
CA THR A 370 -4.33 -3.57 2.91
C THR A 370 -4.60 -3.30 1.43
N ARG A 371 -4.54 -2.05 1.01
CA ARG A 371 -4.80 -1.60 -0.36
C ARG A 371 -4.26 -2.52 -1.45
N SER A 372 -3.02 -3.00 -1.31
CA SER A 372 -2.38 -3.85 -2.33
C SER A 372 -3.00 -5.24 -2.47
N ALA A 373 -3.70 -5.74 -1.46
CA ALA A 373 -4.36 -7.05 -1.52
C ALA A 373 -5.49 -7.10 -2.57
N VAL A 374 -5.97 -5.95 -3.05
CA VAL A 374 -6.94 -5.89 -4.15
C VAL A 374 -6.42 -6.54 -5.44
N PHE A 375 -5.11 -6.68 -5.60
CA PHE A 375 -4.47 -7.33 -6.75
C PHE A 375 -4.08 -8.80 -6.51
N ALA A 376 -4.42 -9.37 -5.37
CA ALA A 376 -4.16 -10.78 -5.10
C ALA A 376 -4.74 -11.66 -6.23
N PRO A 377 -3.98 -12.65 -6.76
CA PRO A 377 -4.40 -13.46 -7.90
C PRO A 377 -5.39 -14.56 -7.47
N VAL A 378 -6.52 -14.13 -6.92
CA VAL A 378 -7.59 -15.01 -6.44
C VAL A 378 -8.44 -15.45 -7.62
N GLU A 379 -8.46 -16.73 -7.88
CA GLU A 379 -9.34 -17.35 -8.85
C GLU A 379 -10.76 -17.54 -8.27
N ASN A 380 -11.77 -17.60 -9.14
CA ASN A 380 -13.17 -17.78 -8.76
C ASN A 380 -13.65 -16.79 -7.67
N LEU A 381 -13.31 -15.53 -7.85
CA LEU A 381 -13.61 -14.47 -6.91
C LEU A 381 -15.11 -14.22 -6.77
N GLY A 382 -15.66 -14.35 -5.54
CA GLY A 382 -17.07 -14.16 -5.22
C GLY A 382 -17.39 -12.88 -4.50
N LEU A 383 -16.45 -12.41 -3.67
CA LEU A 383 -16.68 -11.30 -2.76
C LEU A 383 -15.42 -10.47 -2.56
N ILE A 384 -15.56 -9.16 -2.65
CA ILE A 384 -14.55 -8.23 -2.12
C ILE A 384 -15.24 -7.33 -1.11
N ILE A 385 -14.72 -7.29 0.11
CA ILE A 385 -15.15 -6.38 1.17
C ILE A 385 -14.10 -5.29 1.32
N VAL A 386 -14.52 -4.05 1.40
CA VAL A 386 -13.67 -2.89 1.69
C VAL A 386 -14.19 -2.26 2.98
N ASP A 387 -13.48 -2.49 4.07
CA ASP A 387 -13.82 -1.90 5.37
C ASP A 387 -13.30 -0.46 5.45
N GLU A 388 -14.08 0.42 6.11
CA GLU A 388 -13.81 1.87 6.20
C GLU A 388 -13.49 2.46 4.81
N GLU A 389 -14.39 2.28 3.83
CA GLU A 389 -14.19 2.61 2.41
C GLU A 389 -13.83 4.09 2.14
N GLN A 390 -14.20 4.99 3.06
CA GLN A 390 -13.91 6.42 2.99
C GLN A 390 -12.44 6.76 3.25
N GLU A 391 -11.62 5.76 3.65
CA GLU A 391 -10.22 5.99 3.98
C GLU A 391 -9.39 6.33 2.74
N HIS A 392 -8.68 7.45 2.81
CA HIS A 392 -7.81 7.90 1.72
C HIS A 392 -6.65 6.95 1.42
N THR A 393 -6.27 6.09 2.38
CA THR A 393 -5.19 5.10 2.22
C THR A 393 -5.48 4.06 1.14
N TYR A 394 -6.72 3.91 0.72
CA TYR A 394 -7.11 3.08 -0.43
C TYR A 394 -6.70 3.68 -1.77
N ARG A 395 -6.31 4.96 -1.82
CA ARG A 395 -5.76 5.61 -3.01
C ARG A 395 -4.25 5.55 -3.02
N SER A 396 -3.68 5.27 -4.19
CA SER A 396 -2.24 5.25 -4.36
C SER A 396 -1.71 6.64 -4.69
N GLU A 397 -0.78 7.14 -3.90
CA GLU A 397 -0.08 8.41 -4.14
C GLU A 397 1.00 8.29 -5.22
N ARG A 398 1.46 7.07 -5.48
CA ARG A 398 2.50 6.78 -6.50
C ARG A 398 1.87 6.13 -7.72
N ALA A 399 2.53 6.24 -8.85
CA ALA A 399 2.11 5.54 -10.06
C ALA A 399 2.19 4.01 -9.88
N PRO A 400 1.16 3.29 -10.32
CA PRO A 400 -0.13 3.76 -10.81
C PRO A 400 -0.98 4.37 -9.68
N ARG A 401 -1.57 5.54 -9.92
CA ARG A 401 -2.43 6.24 -8.96
C ARG A 401 -3.86 5.69 -9.01
N TYR A 402 -4.05 4.48 -8.51
CA TYR A 402 -5.32 3.77 -8.48
C TYR A 402 -6.08 3.97 -7.17
N ASP A 403 -7.38 3.73 -7.23
CA ASP A 403 -8.27 3.60 -6.08
C ASP A 403 -8.67 2.12 -5.91
N ALA A 404 -8.36 1.54 -4.75
CA ALA A 404 -8.65 0.12 -4.49
C ALA A 404 -10.15 -0.18 -4.49
N CYS A 405 -11.00 0.77 -4.10
CA CYS A 405 -12.45 0.62 -4.18
C CYS A 405 -12.93 0.54 -5.64
N GLU A 406 -12.30 1.29 -6.55
CA GLU A 406 -12.59 1.23 -8.00
C GLU A 406 -12.15 -0.12 -8.58
N ILE A 407 -10.95 -0.61 -8.22
CA ILE A 407 -10.45 -1.91 -8.64
C ILE A 407 -11.32 -3.05 -8.08
N ALA A 408 -11.72 -2.98 -6.80
CA ALA A 408 -12.58 -3.98 -6.18
C ALA A 408 -13.91 -4.12 -6.95
N ARG A 409 -14.54 -3.01 -7.29
CA ARG A 409 -15.78 -3.00 -8.10
C ARG A 409 -15.55 -3.53 -9.52
N LEU A 410 -14.42 -3.20 -10.14
CA LEU A 410 -14.06 -3.68 -11.47
C LEU A 410 -13.90 -5.21 -11.48
N ARG A 411 -13.14 -5.74 -10.51
CA ARG A 411 -12.89 -7.17 -10.36
C ARG A 411 -14.19 -7.96 -10.07
N THR A 412 -14.96 -7.51 -9.08
CA THR A 412 -16.22 -8.20 -8.74
C THR A 412 -17.24 -8.17 -9.89
N ARG A 413 -17.28 -7.09 -10.68
CA ARG A 413 -18.11 -7.04 -11.88
C ARG A 413 -17.65 -8.07 -12.92
N ARG A 414 -16.35 -8.21 -13.17
CA ARG A 414 -15.78 -9.20 -14.10
C ARG A 414 -16.12 -10.63 -13.67
N HIS A 415 -15.97 -10.93 -12.38
CA HIS A 415 -16.24 -12.26 -11.81
C HIS A 415 -17.71 -12.50 -11.45
N ARG A 416 -18.61 -11.56 -11.77
CA ARG A 416 -20.01 -11.62 -11.36
C ARG A 416 -20.18 -11.87 -9.85
N GLY A 417 -19.29 -11.25 -9.05
CA GLY A 417 -19.30 -11.30 -7.59
C GLY A 417 -19.96 -10.06 -6.98
N LEU A 418 -19.82 -9.93 -5.67
CA LEU A 418 -20.31 -8.80 -4.88
C LEU A 418 -19.13 -7.96 -4.36
N CYS A 419 -19.20 -6.63 -4.53
CA CYS A 419 -18.35 -5.68 -3.84
C CYS A 419 -19.13 -5.07 -2.67
N VAL A 420 -18.64 -5.22 -1.44
CA VAL A 420 -19.22 -4.59 -0.26
C VAL A 420 -18.30 -3.45 0.19
N LEU A 421 -18.81 -2.22 0.10
CA LEU A 421 -18.20 -1.03 0.67
C LEU A 421 -18.79 -0.78 2.04
N ALA A 422 -18.00 -0.79 3.09
CA ALA A 422 -18.52 -0.71 4.45
C ALA A 422 -17.95 0.49 5.19
N SER A 423 -18.81 1.23 5.88
CA SER A 423 -18.43 2.42 6.62
C SER A 423 -19.47 2.83 7.67
N ALA A 424 -19.00 3.53 8.71
CA ALA A 424 -19.87 4.29 9.61
C ALA A 424 -20.13 5.72 9.08
N THR A 425 -19.24 6.21 8.25
CA THR A 425 -19.28 7.54 7.62
C THR A 425 -18.94 7.40 6.14
N PRO A 426 -19.83 6.82 5.32
CA PRO A 426 -19.55 6.55 3.91
C PRO A 426 -19.07 7.81 3.17
N SER A 427 -18.24 7.62 2.14
CA SER A 427 -17.89 8.71 1.25
C SER A 427 -19.13 9.28 0.57
N ILE A 428 -19.14 10.60 0.32
CA ILE A 428 -20.28 11.26 -0.33
C ILE A 428 -20.61 10.60 -1.66
N GLU A 429 -19.59 10.14 -2.40
CA GLU A 429 -19.78 9.46 -3.67
C GLU A 429 -20.47 8.10 -3.51
N THR A 430 -20.07 7.32 -2.52
CA THR A 430 -20.68 6.00 -2.26
C THR A 430 -22.11 6.16 -1.75
N ALA A 431 -22.32 7.09 -0.82
CA ALA A 431 -23.66 7.39 -0.30
C ALA A 431 -24.61 7.90 -1.39
N TYR A 432 -24.14 8.77 -2.28
CA TYR A 432 -24.92 9.28 -3.42
C TYR A 432 -25.36 8.16 -4.35
N ARG A 433 -24.45 7.24 -4.70
CA ARG A 433 -24.78 6.09 -5.56
C ARG A 433 -25.76 5.12 -4.91
N ALA A 434 -25.59 4.89 -3.60
CA ALA A 434 -26.54 4.07 -2.83
C ALA A 434 -27.94 4.72 -2.79
N GLN A 435 -28.01 6.03 -2.58
CA GLN A 435 -29.27 6.78 -2.59
C GLN A 435 -29.95 6.77 -3.97
N LYS A 436 -29.16 6.75 -5.05
CA LYS A 436 -29.67 6.63 -6.44
C LYS A 436 -30.07 5.20 -6.82
N GLY A 437 -29.90 4.21 -5.96
CA GLY A 437 -30.19 2.80 -6.25
C GLY A 437 -29.15 2.11 -7.15
N GLU A 438 -28.02 2.79 -7.44
CA GLU A 438 -26.92 2.16 -8.18
C GLU A 438 -26.21 1.10 -7.32
N TYR A 439 -26.20 1.30 -6.00
CA TYR A 439 -25.69 0.36 -5.02
C TYR A 439 -26.80 -0.16 -4.13
N LEU A 440 -26.68 -1.41 -3.70
CA LEU A 440 -27.52 -1.96 -2.65
C LEU A 440 -27.21 -1.23 -1.34
N LEU A 441 -28.22 -0.98 -0.53
CA LEU A 441 -28.03 -0.29 0.74
C LEU A 441 -28.50 -1.19 1.89
N ALA A 442 -27.54 -1.65 2.69
CA ALA A 442 -27.77 -2.35 3.94
C ALA A 442 -27.42 -1.42 5.12
N ARG A 443 -28.26 -1.34 6.14
CA ARG A 443 -28.12 -0.43 7.26
C ARG A 443 -28.03 -1.19 8.57
N LEU A 444 -27.14 -0.73 9.46
CA LEU A 444 -27.03 -1.15 10.86
C LEU A 444 -27.11 0.11 11.73
N THR A 445 -28.28 0.34 12.30
CA THR A 445 -28.58 1.61 13.00
C THR A 445 -28.24 1.57 14.48
N ARG A 446 -28.06 0.37 15.05
CA ARG A 446 -27.79 0.15 16.46
C ARG A 446 -26.41 -0.40 16.72
N ARG A 447 -25.84 -0.05 17.87
CA ARG A 447 -24.64 -0.70 18.38
C ARG A 447 -24.95 -2.14 18.78
N TYR A 448 -23.96 -3.02 18.59
CA TYR A 448 -24.04 -4.37 19.11
C TYR A 448 -24.14 -4.34 20.65
N GLY A 449 -25.03 -5.13 21.25
CA GLY A 449 -25.30 -5.10 22.70
C GLY A 449 -26.21 -3.95 23.16
N GLY A 450 -26.71 -3.08 22.24
CA GLY A 450 -27.67 -2.04 22.59
C GLY A 450 -27.09 -0.81 23.32
N ALA A 451 -25.75 -0.70 23.41
CA ALA A 451 -25.11 0.45 24.07
C ALA A 451 -25.47 1.77 23.35
N PRO A 452 -25.83 2.85 24.08
CA PRO A 452 -26.14 4.13 23.47
C PRO A 452 -24.91 4.76 22.81
N LEU A 453 -25.15 5.68 21.88
CA LEU A 453 -24.07 6.52 21.36
C LEU A 453 -23.52 7.42 22.47
N PRO A 454 -22.22 7.74 22.47
CA PRO A 454 -21.63 8.63 23.46
C PRO A 454 -22.27 10.01 23.42
N GLU A 455 -22.47 10.62 24.57
CA GLU A 455 -22.84 12.01 24.68
C GLU A 455 -21.68 12.92 24.34
N VAL A 456 -21.90 13.90 23.44
CA VAL A 456 -20.85 14.82 22.96
C VAL A 456 -21.16 16.24 23.39
N THR A 457 -20.27 16.82 24.15
CA THR A 457 -20.32 18.23 24.57
C THR A 457 -19.34 19.05 23.71
N ILE A 458 -19.87 20.10 23.07
CA ILE A 458 -19.00 21.06 22.33
C ILE A 458 -18.57 22.16 23.31
N LEU A 459 -17.27 22.36 23.46
CA LEU A 459 -16.67 23.38 24.31
C LEU A 459 -16.20 24.57 23.47
N ASP A 460 -16.78 25.74 23.70
CA ASP A 460 -16.38 26.99 23.05
C ASP A 460 -15.11 27.56 23.71
N LEU A 461 -13.98 27.47 23.03
CA LEU A 461 -12.69 27.95 23.55
C LEU A 461 -12.55 29.47 23.59
N ARG A 462 -13.49 30.23 23.00
CA ARG A 462 -13.47 31.70 23.05
C ARG A 462 -13.95 32.22 24.41
N GLU A 463 -14.84 31.49 25.08
CA GLU A 463 -15.53 31.91 26.29
C GLU A 463 -15.07 31.16 27.55
N ARG A 464 -14.25 30.10 27.40
CA ARG A 464 -13.87 29.21 28.50
C ARG A 464 -12.42 29.41 28.95
N PRO A 465 -12.16 29.33 30.26
CA PRO A 465 -10.79 29.39 30.78
C PRO A 465 -9.97 28.16 30.30
N MET A 466 -8.74 28.46 29.97
CA MET A 466 -7.78 27.45 29.53
C MET A 466 -6.85 27.05 30.69
N ALA A 467 -6.79 25.76 31.00
CA ALA A 467 -5.85 25.21 31.97
C ALA A 467 -4.42 25.22 31.46
N ALA A 468 -4.27 24.98 30.14
CA ALA A 468 -3.01 25.03 29.44
C ALA A 468 -3.25 25.24 27.94
N GLU A 469 -2.19 25.42 27.16
CA GLU A 469 -2.30 25.47 25.68
C GLU A 469 -3.04 24.22 25.18
N ALA A 470 -4.25 24.40 24.59
CA ALA A 470 -5.14 23.37 24.05
C ALA A 470 -5.93 22.51 25.06
N LEU A 471 -5.91 22.79 26.32
CA LEU A 471 -6.72 22.09 27.33
C LEU A 471 -7.60 23.11 28.09
N SER A 472 -8.91 22.98 27.98
CA SER A 472 -9.84 23.76 28.82
C SER A 472 -9.88 23.21 30.23
N GLU A 473 -10.20 24.08 31.21
CA GLU A 473 -10.39 23.65 32.61
C GLU A 473 -11.46 22.56 32.71
N GLU A 474 -12.57 22.72 32.00
CA GLU A 474 -13.67 21.75 32.03
C GLU A 474 -13.22 20.35 31.54
N LEU A 475 -12.43 20.25 30.45
CA LEU A 475 -11.89 18.96 30.03
C LEU A 475 -10.94 18.40 31.10
N CYS A 476 -10.13 19.23 31.74
CA CYS A 476 -9.23 18.79 32.81
C CYS A 476 -10.00 18.24 34.01
N GLU A 477 -11.10 18.87 34.38
CA GLU A 477 -11.98 18.37 35.46
C GLU A 477 -12.58 17.00 35.11
N GLN A 478 -13.02 16.81 33.87
CA GLN A 478 -13.53 15.52 33.40
C GLN A 478 -12.46 14.44 33.40
N LEU A 479 -11.23 14.80 33.00
CA LEU A 479 -10.10 13.87 33.07
C LEU A 479 -9.78 13.48 34.51
N LEU A 480 -9.82 14.42 35.44
CA LEU A 480 -9.62 14.14 36.87
C LEU A 480 -10.68 13.18 37.43
N GLN A 481 -11.97 13.43 37.13
CA GLN A 481 -13.05 12.54 37.52
C GLN A 481 -12.87 11.12 36.96
N ASN A 482 -12.42 11.01 35.69
CA ASN A 482 -12.15 9.71 35.03
C ASN A 482 -11.00 8.96 35.72
N LEU A 483 -9.92 9.66 36.05
CA LEU A 483 -8.78 9.09 36.79
C LEU A 483 -9.20 8.59 38.18
N GLN A 484 -10.04 9.36 38.91
CA GLN A 484 -10.55 8.97 40.22
C GLN A 484 -11.42 7.70 40.16
N ARG A 485 -12.13 7.48 39.03
CA ARG A 485 -12.94 6.28 38.81
C ARG A 485 -12.12 5.07 38.31
N GLY A 486 -10.82 5.25 38.02
CA GLY A 486 -9.98 4.23 37.44
C GLY A 486 -10.33 3.91 35.99
N GLU A 487 -11.00 4.82 35.31
CA GLU A 487 -11.38 4.72 33.91
C GLU A 487 -10.32 5.35 32.98
N GLN A 488 -10.30 4.91 31.73
CA GLN A 488 -9.32 5.37 30.75
C GLN A 488 -9.87 6.50 29.87
N SER A 489 -8.98 7.37 29.41
CA SER A 489 -9.30 8.49 28.53
C SER A 489 -8.46 8.50 27.26
N ILE A 490 -9.05 8.94 26.14
CA ILE A 490 -8.33 9.17 24.86
C ILE A 490 -8.40 10.65 24.52
N LEU A 491 -7.23 11.26 24.27
CA LEU A 491 -7.13 12.62 23.75
C LEU A 491 -6.64 12.58 22.31
N PHE A 492 -7.50 13.03 21.42
CA PHE A 492 -7.19 13.14 20.01
C PHE A 492 -6.65 14.52 19.67
N VAL A 493 -5.45 14.55 19.08
CA VAL A 493 -4.78 15.76 18.60
C VAL A 493 -4.57 15.62 17.10
N ASN A 494 -5.09 16.56 16.31
CA ASN A 494 -4.82 16.53 14.88
C ASN A 494 -3.40 17.01 14.59
N ARG A 495 -2.50 16.11 14.20
CA ARG A 495 -1.10 16.41 13.91
C ARG A 495 -0.85 16.98 12.52
N ARG A 496 -1.76 16.84 11.57
CA ARG A 496 -1.57 17.35 10.20
C ARG A 496 -1.70 18.87 10.21
N GLY A 497 -0.57 19.56 10.48
CA GLY A 497 -0.47 21.01 10.46
C GLY A 497 0.27 21.65 11.65
N TYR A 498 0.55 20.92 12.75
CA TYR A 498 1.19 21.46 13.96
C TYR A 498 2.46 20.71 14.39
N SER A 499 3.35 20.48 13.53
CA SER A 499 4.76 20.56 13.95
C SER A 499 5.07 22.02 14.15
N ALA A 500 5.82 22.34 15.21
CA ALA A 500 6.15 23.69 15.57
C ALA A 500 6.74 24.46 14.37
N THR A 501 5.88 25.16 13.65
CA THR A 501 6.31 26.02 12.57
C THR A 501 6.92 27.25 13.19
N ALA A 502 8.13 27.57 12.82
CA ALA A 502 8.76 28.83 13.23
C ALA A 502 8.06 29.96 12.49
N THR A 503 7.29 30.79 13.21
CA THR A 503 6.55 31.93 12.63
C THR A 503 6.97 33.21 13.32
N CYS A 504 7.19 34.26 12.56
CA CYS A 504 7.46 35.59 13.11
C CYS A 504 6.17 36.19 13.66
N MET A 505 6.21 36.68 14.92
CA MET A 505 5.05 37.31 15.56
C MET A 505 4.79 38.73 15.07
N SER A 506 5.75 39.36 14.37
CA SER A 506 5.61 40.73 13.86
C SER A 506 5.09 40.77 12.43
N CYS A 507 5.61 39.98 11.53
CA CYS A 507 5.15 39.92 10.12
C CYS A 507 4.28 38.70 9.81
N HIS A 508 4.05 37.83 10.76
CA HIS A 508 3.26 36.58 10.65
C HIS A 508 3.72 35.61 9.56
N GLN A 509 4.93 35.81 9.01
CA GLN A 509 5.49 34.91 8.00
C GLN A 509 6.16 33.70 8.63
N PRO A 510 5.90 32.48 8.13
CA PRO A 510 6.62 31.30 8.56
C PRO A 510 8.04 31.27 7.99
N LEU A 511 8.97 30.62 8.67
CA LEU A 511 10.28 30.31 8.11
C LEU A 511 10.16 29.13 7.14
N GLU A 512 10.59 29.35 5.90
CA GLU A 512 10.46 28.37 4.84
C GLU A 512 11.78 27.66 4.51
N CYS A 513 11.67 26.43 4.03
CA CYS A 513 12.81 25.68 3.51
C CYS A 513 13.27 26.30 2.17
N PRO A 514 14.57 26.59 1.99
CA PRO A 514 15.09 27.15 0.76
C PRO A 514 14.94 26.23 -0.46
N HIS A 515 14.73 24.92 -0.23
CA HIS A 515 14.60 23.94 -1.29
C HIS A 515 13.16 23.52 -1.57
N CYS A 516 12.24 23.71 -0.63
CA CYS A 516 10.92 23.12 -0.69
C CYS A 516 9.75 24.10 -0.58
N SER A 517 9.95 25.37 -0.28
CA SER A 517 8.87 26.37 -0.03
C SER A 517 7.79 25.90 0.95
N ILE A 518 8.17 25.08 1.91
CA ILE A 518 7.30 24.66 3.03
C ILE A 518 7.91 25.18 4.32
N SER A 519 7.03 25.41 5.29
CA SER A 519 7.47 25.86 6.61
C SER A 519 8.42 24.87 7.26
N LEU A 520 9.57 25.33 7.73
CA LEU A 520 10.50 24.57 8.53
C LEU A 520 9.86 24.22 9.87
N LYS A 521 10.16 23.03 10.35
CA LYS A 521 9.64 22.47 11.60
C LYS A 521 10.68 22.51 12.69
N PHE A 522 10.33 23.06 13.83
CA PHE A 522 11.21 23.08 14.98
C PHE A 522 11.20 21.74 15.73
N HIS A 523 12.36 21.16 15.91
CA HIS A 523 12.56 19.93 16.66
C HIS A 523 13.18 20.26 18.02
N ALA A 524 12.39 20.18 19.07
CA ALA A 524 12.85 20.49 20.43
C ALA A 524 13.99 19.58 20.92
N ALA A 525 14.04 18.34 20.42
CA ALA A 525 15.07 17.37 20.81
C ALA A 525 16.49 17.76 20.41
N ASN A 526 16.66 18.51 19.33
CA ASN A 526 17.98 18.95 18.85
C ASN A 526 18.07 20.48 18.66
N GLY A 527 17.03 21.23 19.01
CA GLY A 527 16.98 22.68 18.88
C GLY A 527 17.09 23.24 17.46
N ARG A 528 16.81 22.42 16.44
CA ARG A 528 17.00 22.78 15.03
C ARG A 528 15.67 22.87 14.28
N LEU A 529 15.70 23.67 13.21
CA LEU A 529 14.64 23.69 12.22
C LEU A 529 14.93 22.66 11.13
N MET A 530 13.94 21.85 10.76
CA MET A 530 14.09 20.79 9.76
C MET A 530 12.94 20.82 8.74
N CYS A 531 13.29 20.47 7.51
CA CYS A 531 12.36 20.21 6.44
C CYS A 531 12.08 18.70 6.34
N HIS A 532 10.85 18.27 6.60
CA HIS A 532 10.47 16.85 6.53
C HIS A 532 10.36 16.28 5.10
N TYR A 533 10.49 17.14 4.07
CA TYR A 533 10.47 16.71 2.68
C TYR A 533 11.85 16.38 2.12
N CYS A 534 12.84 17.25 2.35
CA CYS A 534 14.18 17.08 1.80
C CYS A 534 15.26 16.83 2.84
N GLY A 535 14.92 16.84 4.14
CA GLY A 535 15.90 16.66 5.24
C GLY A 535 16.78 17.88 5.51
N TYR A 536 16.56 19.03 4.84
CA TYR A 536 17.31 20.26 5.14
C TYR A 536 17.15 20.62 6.61
N SER A 537 18.26 20.92 7.27
CA SER A 537 18.28 21.29 8.70
C SER A 537 19.14 22.54 8.91
N THR A 538 18.59 23.50 9.67
CA THR A 538 19.28 24.74 10.04
C THR A 538 19.08 25.05 11.50
N GLU A 539 19.96 25.91 12.04
CA GLU A 539 19.74 26.50 13.37
C GLU A 539 18.59 27.50 13.33
N VAL A 540 18.03 27.74 14.50
CA VAL A 540 16.99 28.75 14.66
C VAL A 540 17.61 30.14 14.45
N PRO A 541 17.13 30.94 13.47
CA PRO A 541 17.68 32.27 13.25
C PRO A 541 17.38 33.17 14.42
N LYS A 542 18.32 34.02 14.79
CA LYS A 542 18.19 34.97 15.91
C LYS A 542 17.18 36.09 15.61
N ALA A 543 16.90 36.33 14.34
CA ALA A 543 15.94 37.32 13.89
C ALA A 543 15.21 36.82 12.64
N CYS A 544 14.01 37.33 12.40
CA CYS A 544 13.21 37.00 11.23
C CYS A 544 13.93 37.42 9.93
N PRO A 545 14.16 36.56 8.97
CA PRO A 545 14.81 36.91 7.71
C PRO A 545 13.97 37.86 6.84
N HIS A 546 12.66 37.99 7.10
CA HIS A 546 11.75 38.85 6.33
C HIS A 546 11.67 40.27 6.89
N CYS A 547 11.60 40.44 8.23
CA CYS A 547 11.37 41.76 8.85
C CYS A 547 12.37 42.13 9.95
N GLY A 548 13.37 41.30 10.24
CA GLY A 548 14.40 41.55 11.25
C GLY A 548 13.93 41.44 12.71
N SER A 549 12.65 41.16 12.98
CA SER A 549 12.12 41.02 14.35
C SER A 549 12.70 39.81 15.07
N ARG A 550 12.98 39.95 16.37
CA ARG A 550 13.42 38.86 17.24
C ARG A 550 12.27 38.06 17.86
N LEU A 551 11.03 38.48 17.65
CA LEU A 551 9.86 37.83 18.20
C LEU A 551 9.45 36.66 17.31
N MET A 552 10.05 35.51 17.57
CA MET A 552 9.74 34.27 16.87
C MET A 552 8.93 33.35 17.78
N ARG A 553 7.85 32.78 17.23
CA ARG A 553 7.04 31.76 17.90
C ARG A 553 7.32 30.38 17.29
N TYR A 554 7.61 29.44 18.17
CA TYR A 554 7.85 28.02 17.83
C TYR A 554 6.70 27.22 18.40
N SER A 555 5.47 27.51 17.98
CA SER A 555 4.31 26.90 18.60
C SER A 555 3.38 26.23 17.59
N GLY A 556 3.06 24.98 17.87
CA GLY A 556 1.90 24.26 17.45
C GLY A 556 1.46 23.41 18.62
N VAL A 557 0.17 23.20 18.81
CA VAL A 557 -0.33 22.24 19.79
C VAL A 557 -0.02 20.84 19.25
N GLY A 558 1.15 20.32 19.59
CA GLY A 558 1.54 18.96 19.28
C GLY A 558 1.22 18.01 20.44
N THR A 559 1.18 16.71 20.14
CA THR A 559 1.00 15.65 21.16
C THR A 559 1.95 15.78 22.34
N GLN A 560 3.20 16.24 22.10
CA GLN A 560 4.21 16.43 23.13
C GLN A 560 3.83 17.53 24.13
N LYS A 561 3.36 18.69 23.66
CA LYS A 561 2.94 19.79 24.54
C LYS A 561 1.73 19.41 25.37
N VAL A 562 0.78 18.66 24.78
CA VAL A 562 -0.38 18.14 25.53
C VAL A 562 0.10 17.15 26.58
N GLU A 563 1.05 16.30 26.27
CA GLU A 563 1.65 15.36 27.24
C GLU A 563 2.33 16.09 28.40
N GLU A 564 3.13 17.13 28.12
CA GLU A 564 3.81 17.94 29.13
C GLU A 564 2.81 18.66 30.03
N ALA A 565 1.77 19.28 29.45
CA ALA A 565 0.70 19.95 30.19
C ALA A 565 -0.07 18.98 31.11
N LEU A 566 -0.37 17.78 30.63
CA LEU A 566 -1.04 16.76 31.43
C LEU A 566 -0.16 16.21 32.54
N LYS A 567 1.14 16.00 32.31
CA LYS A 567 2.09 15.57 33.35
C LYS A 567 2.22 16.62 34.47
N MET A 568 2.20 17.89 34.13
CA MET A 568 2.20 18.97 35.14
C MET A 568 0.88 18.98 35.94
N ARG A 569 -0.27 18.78 35.28
CA ARG A 569 -1.58 18.84 35.91
C ARG A 569 -1.93 17.58 36.70
N PHE A 570 -1.52 16.42 36.20
CA PHE A 570 -1.81 15.09 36.76
C PHE A 570 -0.52 14.29 36.94
N PRO A 571 0.33 14.61 37.94
CA PRO A 571 1.65 13.96 38.09
C PRO A 571 1.61 12.45 38.35
N THR A 572 0.48 11.93 38.84
CA THR A 572 0.29 10.51 39.14
C THR A 572 -0.31 9.71 37.98
N ALA A 573 -0.81 10.40 36.93
CA ALA A 573 -1.43 9.73 35.79
C ALA A 573 -0.37 9.10 34.87
N ARG A 574 -0.64 7.88 34.45
CA ARG A 574 0.20 7.16 33.49
C ARG A 574 -0.25 7.53 32.06
N ILE A 575 0.55 8.34 31.39
CA ILE A 575 0.22 8.93 30.09
C ILE A 575 0.99 8.18 29.00
N LEU A 576 0.29 7.71 27.97
CA LEU A 576 0.85 7.13 26.77
C LEU A 576 0.70 8.09 25.59
N ARG A 577 1.80 8.46 24.95
CA ARG A 577 1.79 9.23 23.70
C ARG A 577 2.04 8.32 22.52
N MET A 578 1.17 8.44 21.50
CA MET A 578 1.26 7.70 20.25
C MET A 578 1.22 8.64 19.04
N ASP A 579 2.36 8.80 18.43
CA ASP A 579 2.54 9.54 17.18
C ASP A 579 3.58 8.86 16.28
N GLN A 580 3.81 9.41 15.08
CA GLN A 580 4.78 8.81 14.14
C GLN A 580 6.19 8.70 14.73
N ASP A 581 6.60 9.66 15.57
CA ASP A 581 7.96 9.67 16.13
C ASP A 581 8.14 8.56 17.18
N THR A 582 7.07 8.25 17.93
CA THR A 582 7.10 7.20 18.96
C THR A 582 6.90 5.79 18.38
N THR A 583 6.43 5.68 17.14
CA THR A 583 6.04 4.40 16.53
C THR A 583 6.92 3.96 15.36
N MET A 584 8.07 4.57 15.14
CA MET A 584 8.98 4.28 14.00
C MET A 584 9.58 2.85 14.01
N ARG A 585 9.60 2.15 15.12
CA ARG A 585 10.13 0.78 15.20
C ARG A 585 9.04 -0.23 14.88
N LYS A 586 9.39 -1.27 14.13
CA LYS A 586 8.53 -2.42 13.82
C LYS A 586 7.94 -2.97 15.14
N ASP A 587 6.64 -3.20 15.18
CA ASP A 587 5.87 -3.74 16.32
C ASP A 587 5.71 -2.84 17.56
N SER A 588 6.28 -1.61 17.57
CA SER A 588 6.14 -0.70 18.71
C SER A 588 4.70 -0.22 18.91
N HIS A 589 4.02 0.11 17.81
CA HIS A 589 2.63 0.55 17.80
C HIS A 589 1.70 -0.46 18.51
N GLN A 590 1.82 -1.72 18.15
CA GLN A 590 0.99 -2.80 18.67
C GLN A 590 1.26 -3.06 20.16
N LYS A 591 2.52 -3.08 20.57
CA LYS A 591 2.91 -3.28 21.97
C LYS A 591 2.33 -2.17 22.86
N LEU A 592 2.40 -0.92 22.42
CA LEU A 592 1.88 0.24 23.15
C LEU A 592 0.36 0.18 23.28
N LEU A 593 -0.38 -0.15 22.20
CA LEU A 593 -1.83 -0.31 22.27
C LEU A 593 -2.26 -1.48 23.13
N SER A 594 -1.54 -2.59 23.09
CA SER A 594 -1.81 -3.74 23.99
C SER A 594 -1.58 -3.38 25.45
N ALA A 595 -0.54 -2.60 25.76
CA ALA A 595 -0.27 -2.10 27.09
C ALA A 595 -1.39 -1.17 27.60
N PHE A 596 -1.86 -0.25 26.73
CA PHE A 596 -3.02 0.58 27.06
C PHE A 596 -4.27 -0.28 27.32
N GLY A 597 -4.53 -1.26 26.47
CA GLY A 597 -5.66 -2.19 26.61
C GLY A 597 -5.65 -3.01 27.91
N ARG A 598 -4.48 -3.37 28.44
CA ARG A 598 -4.33 -4.04 29.75
C ARG A 598 -4.57 -3.11 30.94
N GLY A 599 -4.57 -1.77 30.72
CA GLY A 599 -4.70 -0.78 31.78
C GLY A 599 -3.36 -0.33 32.37
N ASP A 600 -2.24 -0.53 31.64
CA ASP A 600 -0.92 -0.05 32.07
C ASP A 600 -0.82 1.48 32.00
N TYR A 601 -1.75 2.14 31.30
CA TYR A 601 -1.86 3.60 31.14
C TYR A 601 -3.29 4.07 31.33
N ASP A 602 -3.43 5.32 31.82
CA ASP A 602 -4.72 5.94 32.14
C ASP A 602 -5.20 6.89 31.03
N ILE A 603 -4.28 7.62 30.42
CA ILE A 603 -4.57 8.58 29.33
C ILE A 603 -3.74 8.23 28.11
N LEU A 604 -4.42 8.08 26.97
CA LEU A 604 -3.79 7.90 25.65
C LEU A 604 -3.92 9.22 24.87
N ILE A 605 -2.78 9.80 24.49
CA ILE A 605 -2.70 10.95 23.58
C ILE A 605 -2.27 10.47 22.22
N GLY A 606 -2.99 10.82 21.18
CA GLY A 606 -2.55 10.42 19.85
C GLY A 606 -3.21 11.15 18.71
N THR A 607 -2.70 10.85 17.51
CA THR A 607 -3.22 11.34 16.24
C THR A 607 -4.19 10.31 15.63
N GLN A 608 -4.37 10.31 14.33
CA GLN A 608 -5.24 9.35 13.62
C GLN A 608 -4.96 7.87 13.95
N MET A 609 -3.78 7.55 14.50
CA MET A 609 -3.42 6.18 14.88
C MET A 609 -4.25 5.62 16.05
N VAL A 610 -4.80 6.49 16.91
CA VAL A 610 -5.63 6.06 18.06
C VAL A 610 -7.12 5.93 17.72
N THR A 611 -7.51 6.36 16.51
CA THR A 611 -8.92 6.34 16.08
C THR A 611 -9.40 5.00 15.58
N LYS A 612 -8.51 4.02 15.34
CA LYS A 612 -8.82 2.80 14.58
C LYS A 612 -8.33 1.52 15.24
N GLY A 613 -9.06 0.44 14.99
CA GLY A 613 -8.57 -0.93 15.11
C GLY A 613 -8.64 -1.60 16.48
N LEU A 614 -8.97 -0.90 17.60
CA LEU A 614 -8.98 -1.50 18.93
C LEU A 614 -10.20 -1.10 19.75
N ASP A 615 -10.66 -2.03 20.53
CA ASP A 615 -11.72 -1.83 21.52
C ASP A 615 -11.08 -1.80 22.91
N PHE A 616 -11.34 -0.71 23.63
CA PHE A 616 -10.85 -0.51 24.99
C PHE A 616 -12.04 -0.44 25.95
N PRO A 617 -12.31 -1.49 26.75
CA PRO A 617 -13.49 -1.55 27.60
C PRO A 617 -13.58 -0.45 28.65
N LYS A 618 -12.41 0.03 29.13
CA LYS A 618 -12.32 1.05 30.17
C LYS A 618 -12.32 2.50 29.67
N VAL A 619 -12.36 2.70 28.33
CA VAL A 619 -12.37 4.05 27.75
C VAL A 619 -13.79 4.60 27.79
N THR A 620 -14.02 5.55 28.68
CA THR A 620 -15.31 6.24 28.89
C THR A 620 -15.27 7.72 28.50
N LEU A 621 -14.07 8.31 28.39
CA LEU A 621 -13.87 9.70 28.03
C LEU A 621 -13.02 9.87 26.78
N VAL A 622 -13.49 10.70 25.86
CA VAL A 622 -12.74 11.11 24.66
C VAL A 622 -12.69 12.64 24.58
N GLY A 623 -11.49 13.19 24.41
CA GLY A 623 -11.29 14.62 24.13
C GLY A 623 -10.79 14.82 22.70
N VAL A 624 -11.49 15.63 21.90
CA VAL A 624 -11.04 16.06 20.57
C VAL A 624 -10.51 17.48 20.68
N LEU A 625 -9.21 17.65 20.47
CA LEU A 625 -8.54 18.94 20.65
C LEU A 625 -8.39 19.66 19.31
N THR A 626 -8.94 20.86 19.21
CA THR A 626 -8.81 21.79 18.08
C THR A 626 -9.02 21.17 16.67
N PRO A 627 -10.24 20.68 16.36
CA PRO A 627 -10.57 20.14 15.04
C PRO A 627 -10.67 21.21 13.94
N ASP A 628 -10.72 22.49 14.33
CA ASP A 628 -10.91 23.65 13.43
C ASP A 628 -9.97 23.65 12.23
N GLN A 629 -8.72 23.24 12.43
CA GLN A 629 -7.72 23.23 11.37
C GLN A 629 -8.02 22.23 10.27
N MET A 630 -8.73 21.15 10.60
CA MET A 630 -9.15 20.17 9.62
C MET A 630 -10.23 20.71 8.70
N LEU A 631 -11.08 21.63 9.22
CA LEU A 631 -12.15 22.28 8.45
C LEU A 631 -11.58 23.16 7.34
N TYR A 632 -10.44 23.82 7.60
CA TYR A 632 -9.84 24.78 6.69
C TYR A 632 -8.63 24.24 5.93
N ALA A 633 -8.53 22.92 5.78
CA ALA A 633 -7.57 22.34 4.86
C ALA A 633 -7.95 22.73 3.41
N ASP A 634 -6.95 23.01 2.58
CA ASP A 634 -7.13 23.35 1.15
C ASP A 634 -7.47 22.09 0.34
N ASP A 635 -8.62 21.48 0.68
CA ASP A 635 -9.11 20.22 0.14
C ASP A 635 -10.64 20.21 0.17
N PHE A 636 -11.27 19.95 -0.96
CA PHE A 636 -12.74 19.90 -1.05
C PHE A 636 -13.38 18.79 -0.18
N ARG A 637 -12.59 17.83 0.33
CA ARG A 637 -13.01 16.77 1.26
C ARG A 637 -12.75 17.11 2.73
N SER A 638 -12.28 18.31 3.04
CA SER A 638 -11.92 18.68 4.40
C SER A 638 -13.08 18.48 5.37
N TYR A 639 -14.29 18.84 4.99
CA TYR A 639 -15.50 18.66 5.79
C TYR A 639 -15.87 17.20 6.01
N GLU A 640 -15.82 16.40 4.94
CA GLU A 640 -16.05 14.96 4.99
C GLU A 640 -15.05 14.25 5.90
N ARG A 641 -13.76 14.58 5.76
CA ARG A 641 -12.68 14.00 6.59
C ARG A 641 -12.82 14.43 8.05
N THR A 642 -13.17 15.68 8.31
CA THR A 642 -13.38 16.19 9.68
C THR A 642 -14.55 15.48 10.34
N PHE A 643 -15.70 15.39 9.66
CA PHE A 643 -16.87 14.67 10.15
C PHE A 643 -16.55 13.21 10.46
N SER A 644 -15.94 12.51 9.50
CA SER A 644 -15.58 11.08 9.64
C SER A 644 -14.65 10.86 10.83
N LEU A 645 -13.59 11.67 10.94
CA LEU A 645 -12.60 11.50 11.98
C LEU A 645 -13.19 11.75 13.38
N ILE A 646 -13.96 12.82 13.57
CA ILE A 646 -14.63 13.11 14.85
C ILE A 646 -15.57 11.96 15.22
N THR A 647 -16.40 11.50 14.30
CA THR A 647 -17.34 10.39 14.53
C THR A 647 -16.61 9.10 14.91
N GLN A 648 -15.49 8.79 14.27
CA GLN A 648 -14.69 7.60 14.57
C GLN A 648 -14.04 7.68 15.96
N VAL A 649 -13.50 8.85 16.33
CA VAL A 649 -12.84 9.09 17.63
C VAL A 649 -13.87 9.03 18.75
N VAL A 650 -14.95 9.78 18.62
CA VAL A 650 -16.06 9.79 19.59
C VAL A 650 -16.61 8.38 19.79
N GLY A 651 -16.77 7.64 18.70
CA GLY A 651 -17.25 6.26 18.73
C GLY A 651 -16.35 5.27 19.47
N ARG A 652 -15.20 5.69 20.02
CA ARG A 652 -14.32 4.84 20.85
C ARG A 652 -14.76 4.79 22.30
N SER A 653 -15.49 5.79 22.79
CA SER A 653 -16.01 5.79 24.16
C SER A 653 -17.31 5.00 24.28
N GLY A 654 -17.51 4.35 25.43
CA GLY A 654 -18.77 3.73 25.79
C GLY A 654 -19.21 2.60 24.88
N ARG A 655 -18.33 1.66 24.54
CA ARG A 655 -18.67 0.51 23.70
C ARG A 655 -19.19 -0.70 24.47
N TRP A 656 -18.99 -0.68 25.74
CA TRP A 656 -19.37 -1.77 26.66
C TRP A 656 -20.44 -1.26 27.63
N GLU A 657 -20.45 -1.75 28.85
CA GLU A 657 -21.46 -1.44 29.85
C GLU A 657 -21.41 0.01 30.37
N LEU A 658 -20.25 0.67 30.30
CA LEU A 658 -20.07 2.02 30.80
C LEU A 658 -20.47 3.07 29.75
N PRO A 659 -21.25 4.10 30.12
CA PRO A 659 -21.64 5.17 29.20
C PRO A 659 -20.43 6.01 28.76
N GLY A 660 -20.34 6.30 27.47
CA GLY A 660 -19.27 7.11 26.90
C GLY A 660 -19.61 8.59 26.88
N ARG A 661 -18.59 9.42 27.15
CA ARG A 661 -18.66 10.88 27.04
C ARG A 661 -17.56 11.37 26.11
N ALA A 662 -17.85 12.42 25.33
CA ALA A 662 -16.84 13.04 24.48
C ALA A 662 -16.91 14.56 24.59
N PHE A 663 -15.76 15.21 24.53
CA PHE A 663 -15.62 16.66 24.58
C PHE A 663 -14.91 17.13 23.30
N LEU A 664 -15.59 18.02 22.58
CA LEU A 664 -15.09 18.62 21.35
C LEU A 664 -14.70 20.07 21.61
N GLN A 665 -13.43 20.38 21.72
CA GLN A 665 -12.92 21.72 21.99
C GLN A 665 -12.67 22.48 20.67
N THR A 666 -13.38 23.60 20.45
CA THR A 666 -13.33 24.34 19.18
C THR A 666 -13.48 25.83 19.39
N TYR A 667 -12.93 26.64 18.49
CA TYR A 667 -13.21 28.08 18.37
C TYR A 667 -14.44 28.38 17.51
N GLN A 668 -15.11 27.34 16.96
CA GLN A 668 -16.27 27.45 16.08
C GLN A 668 -17.39 26.48 16.46
N PRO A 669 -18.00 26.64 17.61
CA PRO A 669 -18.99 25.71 18.16
C PRO A 669 -20.23 25.55 17.25
N ASP A 670 -20.59 26.60 16.49
CA ASP A 670 -21.78 26.64 15.65
C ASP A 670 -21.53 26.11 14.23
N HIS A 671 -20.31 25.64 13.93
CA HIS A 671 -19.98 25.15 12.59
C HIS A 671 -20.81 23.90 12.23
N PRO A 672 -21.55 23.87 11.09
CA PRO A 672 -22.48 22.79 10.76
C PRO A 672 -21.86 21.39 10.77
N VAL A 673 -20.61 21.26 10.34
CA VAL A 673 -19.88 19.97 10.33
C VAL A 673 -19.63 19.48 11.76
N LEU A 674 -19.23 20.37 12.69
CA LEU A 674 -18.95 20.02 14.08
C LEU A 674 -20.22 19.65 14.84
N THR A 675 -21.31 20.42 14.63
CA THR A 675 -22.61 20.13 15.24
C THR A 675 -23.19 18.81 14.73
N ALA A 676 -23.08 18.52 13.43
CA ALA A 676 -23.50 17.25 12.88
C ALA A 676 -22.64 16.07 13.40
N ALA A 677 -21.31 16.26 13.49
CA ALA A 677 -20.40 15.23 14.01
C ALA A 677 -20.63 14.97 15.51
N ALA A 678 -20.92 16.00 16.31
CA ALA A 678 -21.27 15.86 17.72
C ALA A 678 -22.55 15.01 17.91
N ARG A 679 -23.53 15.19 17.05
CA ARG A 679 -24.77 14.38 17.04
C ARG A 679 -24.59 13.02 16.35
N GLN A 680 -23.44 12.77 15.75
CA GLN A 680 -23.17 11.61 14.89
C GLN A 680 -24.21 11.44 13.76
N ASP A 681 -24.76 12.57 13.29
CA ASP A 681 -25.83 12.63 12.28
C ASP A 681 -25.23 12.72 10.87
N TYR A 682 -24.82 11.55 10.34
CA TYR A 682 -24.33 11.47 8.97
C TYR A 682 -25.39 11.87 7.92
N PRO A 683 -26.68 11.52 8.03
CA PRO A 683 -27.69 11.96 7.07
C PRO A 683 -27.80 13.49 6.94
N ALA A 684 -27.78 14.23 8.05
CA ALA A 684 -27.80 15.69 8.03
C ALA A 684 -26.52 16.27 7.38
N PHE A 685 -25.36 15.76 7.76
CA PHE A 685 -24.08 16.13 7.14
C PHE A 685 -24.08 15.86 5.63
N TYR A 686 -24.48 14.66 5.21
CA TYR A 686 -24.53 14.26 3.79
C TYR A 686 -25.43 15.20 2.96
N LYS A 687 -26.63 15.54 3.48
CA LYS A 687 -27.57 16.41 2.78
C LYS A 687 -26.96 17.77 2.44
N THR A 688 -26.26 18.37 3.39
CA THR A 688 -25.61 19.68 3.20
C THR A 688 -24.42 19.57 2.24
N GLU A 689 -23.57 18.57 2.47
CA GLU A 689 -22.33 18.40 1.70
C GLU A 689 -22.60 18.05 0.23
N VAL A 690 -23.57 17.16 -0.04
CA VAL A 690 -23.88 16.78 -1.44
C VAL A 690 -24.42 17.95 -2.26
N GLU A 691 -25.20 18.86 -1.65
CA GLU A 691 -25.67 20.08 -2.34
C GLU A 691 -24.52 21.03 -2.62
N THR A 692 -23.62 21.25 -1.66
CA THR A 692 -22.41 22.06 -1.87
C THR A 692 -21.58 21.52 -3.02
N ARG A 693 -21.36 20.21 -3.10
CA ARG A 693 -20.63 19.58 -4.20
C ARG A 693 -21.33 19.67 -5.54
N ARG A 694 -22.65 19.64 -5.54
CA ARG A 694 -23.45 19.85 -6.76
C ARG A 694 -23.26 21.26 -7.32
N LEU A 695 -23.37 22.28 -6.46
CA LEU A 695 -23.21 23.69 -6.86
C LEU A 695 -21.80 23.98 -7.38
N LEU A 696 -20.79 23.42 -6.72
CA LEU A 696 -19.39 23.65 -7.06
C LEU A 696 -18.84 22.68 -8.11
N LEU A 697 -19.64 21.73 -8.60
CA LEU A 697 -19.22 20.67 -9.51
C LEU A 697 -17.99 19.91 -8.99
N TYR A 698 -18.12 19.33 -7.79
CA TYR A 698 -17.16 18.38 -7.23
C TYR A 698 -17.70 16.92 -7.30
N PRO A 699 -16.85 15.90 -7.15
CA PRO A 699 -17.33 14.51 -7.04
C PRO A 699 -18.46 14.35 -6.00
N PRO A 700 -19.55 13.66 -6.31
CA PRO A 700 -19.79 12.72 -7.42
C PRO A 700 -20.27 13.33 -8.74
N PHE A 701 -20.42 14.63 -8.87
CA PHE A 701 -21.00 15.30 -10.06
C PHE A 701 -19.98 15.48 -11.21
N CYS A 702 -18.69 15.36 -10.92
CA CYS A 702 -17.63 15.30 -11.92
C CYS A 702 -16.54 14.33 -11.46
N ARG A 703 -15.54 14.11 -12.30
CA ARG A 703 -14.22 13.59 -11.92
C ARG A 703 -13.22 14.76 -11.94
N LEU A 704 -12.37 14.83 -10.94
CA LEU A 704 -11.34 15.86 -10.86
C LEU A 704 -10.00 15.26 -11.30
N TYR A 705 -9.42 15.82 -12.36
CA TYR A 705 -8.09 15.46 -12.84
C TYR A 705 -7.10 16.56 -12.49
N CYS A 706 -5.92 16.17 -12.04
CA CYS A 706 -4.81 17.09 -11.83
C CYS A 706 -3.68 16.78 -12.80
N LEU A 707 -3.33 17.75 -13.61
CA LEU A 707 -2.13 17.75 -14.42
C LEU A 707 -1.02 18.43 -13.61
N GLY A 708 -0.04 17.66 -13.16
CA GLY A 708 1.10 18.15 -12.40
C GLY A 708 2.31 18.39 -13.30
N PHE A 709 2.94 19.54 -13.14
CA PHE A 709 4.15 19.94 -13.87
C PHE A 709 5.31 20.12 -12.91
N TRP A 710 6.43 19.45 -13.16
CA TRP A 710 7.58 19.41 -12.27
C TRP A 710 8.87 19.67 -13.01
N GLY A 711 9.71 20.59 -12.53
CA GLY A 711 11.01 20.90 -13.13
C GLY A 711 11.89 21.74 -12.21
N GLU A 712 13.16 21.85 -12.57
CA GLU A 712 14.14 22.57 -11.77
C GLU A 712 14.06 24.09 -11.96
N ASN A 713 13.55 24.53 -13.12
CA ASN A 713 13.37 25.94 -13.46
C ASN A 713 11.89 26.34 -13.44
N GLU A 714 11.52 27.28 -12.58
CA GLU A 714 10.15 27.72 -12.40
C GLU A 714 9.54 28.30 -13.68
N ALA A 715 10.31 29.11 -14.42
CA ALA A 715 9.81 29.74 -15.64
C ALA A 715 9.53 28.70 -16.76
N GLU A 716 10.35 27.63 -16.84
CA GLU A 716 10.09 26.52 -17.75
C GLU A 716 8.85 25.75 -17.36
N VAL A 717 8.64 25.49 -16.06
CA VAL A 717 7.46 24.78 -15.54
C VAL A 717 6.19 25.60 -15.85
N LYS A 718 6.20 26.89 -15.60
CA LYS A 718 5.08 27.79 -15.94
C LYS A 718 4.78 27.80 -17.45
N ARG A 719 5.82 27.92 -18.30
CA ARG A 719 5.66 27.91 -19.77
C ARG A 719 5.08 26.59 -20.25
N ALA A 720 5.56 25.45 -19.70
CA ALA A 720 5.04 24.14 -20.04
C ALA A 720 3.58 23.98 -19.65
N GLY A 721 3.21 24.38 -18.44
CA GLY A 721 1.82 24.36 -17.98
C GLY A 721 0.91 25.26 -18.82
N GLN A 722 1.37 26.47 -19.16
CA GLN A 722 0.63 27.39 -20.04
C GLN A 722 0.46 26.85 -21.47
N ALA A 723 1.50 26.21 -22.01
CA ALA A 723 1.40 25.57 -23.33
C ALA A 723 0.35 24.45 -23.35
N VAL A 724 0.28 23.64 -22.28
CA VAL A 724 -0.76 22.61 -22.14
C VAL A 724 -2.15 23.24 -22.01
N LEU A 725 -2.30 24.28 -21.20
CA LEU A 725 -3.58 25.00 -21.06
C LEU A 725 -4.06 25.55 -22.41
N THR A 726 -3.21 26.27 -23.12
CA THR A 726 -3.53 26.84 -24.45
C THR A 726 -3.87 25.74 -25.47
N LEU A 727 -3.16 24.61 -25.43
CA LEU A 727 -3.49 23.46 -26.27
C LEU A 727 -4.89 22.91 -25.95
N LEU A 728 -5.22 22.73 -24.67
CA LEU A 728 -6.55 22.25 -24.25
C LEU A 728 -7.66 23.21 -24.64
N GLU A 729 -7.46 24.53 -24.48
CA GLU A 729 -8.41 25.56 -24.89
C GLU A 729 -8.68 25.53 -26.41
N ARG A 730 -7.68 25.14 -27.21
CA ARG A 730 -7.81 24.95 -28.65
C ARG A 730 -8.50 23.62 -29.02
N LEU A 731 -8.04 22.50 -28.40
CA LEU A 731 -8.52 21.17 -28.76
C LEU A 731 -9.97 20.93 -28.34
N LEU A 732 -10.38 21.41 -27.17
CA LEU A 732 -11.71 21.16 -26.63
C LEU A 732 -12.82 21.61 -27.58
N PRO A 733 -12.87 22.86 -28.07
CA PRO A 733 -13.92 23.26 -28.99
C PRO A 733 -13.76 22.67 -30.38
N ALA A 734 -12.54 22.38 -30.84
CA ALA A 734 -12.28 21.95 -32.22
C ALA A 734 -12.46 20.44 -32.43
N GLU A 735 -12.00 19.61 -31.49
CA GLU A 735 -11.93 18.17 -31.68
C GLU A 735 -12.72 17.35 -30.61
N TYR A 736 -13.09 18.01 -29.50
CA TYR A 736 -13.79 17.35 -28.37
C TYR A 736 -14.99 18.19 -27.87
N PRO A 737 -15.83 18.76 -28.77
CA PRO A 737 -16.94 19.65 -28.36
C PRO A 737 -17.98 18.97 -27.48
N GLU A 738 -18.07 17.64 -27.53
CA GLU A 738 -19.00 16.85 -26.75
C GLU A 738 -18.57 16.65 -25.28
N LEU A 739 -17.32 17.00 -24.95
CA LEU A 739 -16.81 16.82 -23.58
C LEU A 739 -17.19 18.02 -22.69
N PRO A 740 -18.02 17.81 -21.64
CA PRO A 740 -18.31 18.86 -20.68
C PRO A 740 -17.11 19.03 -19.73
N VAL A 741 -16.14 19.82 -20.14
CA VAL A 741 -14.89 20.06 -19.39
C VAL A 741 -14.84 21.49 -18.87
N ARG A 742 -14.40 21.65 -17.61
CA ARG A 742 -14.07 22.95 -17.03
C ARG A 742 -12.61 22.94 -16.60
N LEU A 743 -11.83 23.83 -17.21
CA LEU A 743 -10.44 24.09 -16.84
C LEU A 743 -10.40 25.12 -15.70
N LEU A 744 -9.61 24.87 -14.63
CA LEU A 744 -9.52 25.79 -13.49
C LEU A 744 -8.28 26.71 -13.55
N GLY A 745 -7.53 26.63 -14.67
CA GLY A 745 -6.33 27.43 -14.86
C GLY A 745 -5.07 26.81 -14.24
N LEU A 746 -3.92 27.38 -14.58
CA LEU A 746 -2.62 26.98 -14.07
C LEU A 746 -2.36 27.67 -12.74
N ALA A 747 -2.04 26.91 -11.70
CA ALA A 747 -1.76 27.41 -10.36
C ALA A 747 -0.51 26.72 -9.77
N PRO A 748 0.20 27.36 -8.84
CA PRO A 748 1.20 26.65 -8.05
C PRO A 748 0.57 25.52 -7.27
N ALA A 749 1.30 24.42 -7.06
CA ALA A 749 0.89 23.35 -6.16
C ALA A 749 0.91 23.86 -4.71
N GLY A 750 0.20 23.21 -3.79
CA GLY A 750 0.14 23.59 -2.37
C GLY A 750 1.53 23.67 -1.72
N VAL A 751 2.49 22.85 -2.19
CA VAL A 751 3.92 23.01 -1.92
C VAL A 751 4.61 23.34 -3.25
N LEU A 752 4.95 24.60 -3.45
CA LEU A 752 5.52 25.10 -4.70
C LEU A 752 6.84 24.44 -5.08
N ARG A 753 7.69 24.09 -4.10
CA ARG A 753 9.02 23.53 -4.36
C ARG A 753 9.33 22.35 -3.43
N VAL A 754 9.73 21.23 -4.02
CA VAL A 754 10.11 20.00 -3.29
C VAL A 754 11.41 19.45 -3.87
N ALA A 755 12.40 19.18 -3.02
CA ALA A 755 13.72 18.65 -3.40
C ALA A 755 14.36 19.41 -4.59
N GLY A 756 14.29 20.75 -4.56
CA GLY A 756 14.84 21.61 -5.61
C GLY A 756 13.96 21.78 -6.84
N ARG A 757 12.84 21.06 -6.97
CA ARG A 757 11.95 21.12 -8.14
C ARG A 757 10.71 21.94 -7.86
N TYR A 758 10.36 22.82 -8.79
CA TYR A 758 9.13 23.61 -8.78
C TYR A 758 7.94 22.78 -9.26
N ARG A 759 6.77 23.06 -8.69
CA ARG A 759 5.52 22.31 -8.91
C ARG A 759 4.38 23.24 -9.24
N TYR A 760 3.78 23.02 -10.40
CA TYR A 760 2.55 23.68 -10.83
C TYR A 760 1.48 22.64 -11.14
N LYS A 761 0.22 23.01 -11.04
CA LYS A 761 -0.92 22.16 -11.33
C LYS A 761 -1.95 22.86 -12.20
N LEU A 762 -2.61 22.09 -13.03
CA LEU A 762 -3.78 22.46 -13.79
C LEU A 762 -4.90 21.49 -13.47
N LEU A 763 -5.99 21.96 -12.88
CA LEU A 763 -7.13 21.13 -12.52
C LEU A 763 -8.17 21.14 -13.63
N ILE A 764 -8.72 19.94 -13.90
CA ILE A 764 -9.74 19.72 -14.92
C ILE A 764 -10.93 19.01 -14.29
N LYS A 765 -12.12 19.62 -14.37
CA LYS A 765 -13.39 18.99 -14.00
C LYS A 765 -14.04 18.43 -15.25
N GLY A 766 -14.36 17.12 -15.25
CA GLY A 766 -14.97 16.46 -16.40
C GLY A 766 -15.59 15.12 -16.03
N LYS A 767 -16.23 14.46 -16.99
CA LYS A 767 -16.71 13.08 -16.82
C LYS A 767 -15.64 12.08 -17.27
N ASN A 768 -15.53 10.95 -16.57
CA ASN A 768 -14.67 9.87 -17.05
C ASN A 768 -15.33 9.17 -18.25
N SER A 769 -14.75 9.39 -19.41
CA SER A 769 -15.18 8.77 -20.66
C SER A 769 -13.98 8.31 -21.49
N PRO A 770 -14.14 7.40 -22.46
CA PRO A 770 -13.05 7.02 -23.36
C PRO A 770 -12.43 8.23 -24.07
N ARG A 771 -13.25 9.18 -24.54
CA ARG A 771 -12.80 10.43 -25.21
C ARG A 771 -12.01 11.34 -24.28
N MET A 772 -12.38 11.42 -22.99
CA MET A 772 -11.63 12.17 -22.00
C MET A 772 -10.24 11.54 -21.76
N ARG A 773 -10.18 10.22 -21.67
CA ARG A 773 -8.88 9.51 -21.53
C ARG A 773 -8.02 9.69 -22.78
N GLU A 774 -8.59 9.61 -23.97
CA GLU A 774 -7.91 9.88 -25.23
C GLU A 774 -7.29 11.29 -25.25
N LEU A 775 -8.07 12.31 -24.92
CA LEU A 775 -7.58 13.69 -24.81
C LEU A 775 -6.40 13.80 -23.84
N LEU A 776 -6.50 13.21 -22.65
CA LEU A 776 -5.46 13.28 -21.65
C LEU A 776 -4.19 12.49 -22.05
N TRP A 777 -4.35 11.31 -22.68
CA TRP A 777 -3.21 10.54 -23.20
C TRP A 777 -2.50 11.28 -24.34
N ARG A 778 -3.23 12.01 -25.17
CA ARG A 778 -2.66 12.83 -26.25
C ARG A 778 -1.67 13.87 -25.73
N LEU A 779 -1.86 14.44 -24.54
CA LEU A 779 -0.94 15.41 -23.95
C LEU A 779 0.49 14.89 -23.79
N PHE A 780 0.68 13.59 -23.61
CA PHE A 780 2.01 12.98 -23.54
C PHE A 780 2.70 12.89 -24.90
N THR A 781 1.94 12.75 -25.98
CA THR A 781 2.46 12.44 -27.31
C THR A 781 2.34 13.61 -28.31
N GLU A 782 1.70 14.71 -27.91
CA GLU A 782 1.46 15.86 -28.78
C GLU A 782 2.78 16.53 -29.18
N PRO A 783 3.11 16.62 -30.49
CA PRO A 783 4.38 17.16 -30.96
C PRO A 783 4.63 18.60 -30.54
N THR A 784 3.58 19.44 -30.49
CA THR A 784 3.67 20.84 -30.10
C THR A 784 4.14 21.06 -28.66
N LEU A 785 3.97 20.06 -27.79
CA LEU A 785 4.43 20.06 -26.41
C LEU A 785 5.88 19.56 -26.26
N ALA A 786 6.50 19.04 -27.31
CA ALA A 786 7.84 18.44 -27.22
C ALA A 786 8.90 19.42 -26.69
N GLN A 787 8.93 20.64 -27.19
CA GLN A 787 9.87 21.67 -26.77
C GLN A 787 9.52 22.29 -25.40
N PRO A 788 8.29 22.71 -25.09
CA PRO A 788 7.91 23.20 -23.78
C PRO A 788 8.16 22.18 -22.65
N MET A 789 8.01 20.88 -22.92
CA MET A 789 8.13 19.80 -21.94
C MET A 789 9.52 19.16 -21.89
N LYS A 790 10.54 19.75 -22.52
CA LYS A 790 11.88 19.13 -22.61
C LYS A 790 12.50 18.83 -21.24
N ASN A 791 12.40 19.76 -20.28
CA ASN A 791 12.94 19.67 -18.92
C ASN A 791 11.84 19.60 -17.85
N VAL A 792 10.58 19.39 -18.28
CA VAL A 792 9.43 19.38 -17.38
C VAL A 792 8.73 18.04 -17.47
N THR A 793 8.48 17.44 -16.31
CA THR A 793 7.72 16.20 -16.20
C THR A 793 6.23 16.52 -16.06
N LEU A 794 5.42 15.93 -16.93
CA LEU A 794 3.96 15.92 -16.83
C LEU A 794 3.51 14.66 -16.09
N THR A 795 2.65 14.82 -15.11
CA THR A 795 1.91 13.74 -14.46
C THR A 795 0.42 14.02 -14.55
N ILE A 796 -0.38 12.97 -14.73
CA ILE A 796 -1.84 13.08 -14.72
C ILE A 796 -2.35 12.22 -13.58
N GLU A 797 -3.09 12.85 -12.68
CA GLU A 797 -3.72 12.18 -11.53
C GLU A 797 -5.24 12.19 -11.71
N PRO A 798 -5.86 11.03 -11.95
CA PRO A 798 -7.31 10.90 -11.90
C PRO A 798 -7.77 10.86 -10.44
N ASN A 799 -8.96 11.36 -10.13
CA ASN A 799 -9.50 11.40 -8.76
C ASN A 799 -8.63 12.21 -7.79
N TYR A 800 -8.14 13.35 -8.24
CA TYR A 800 -7.35 14.25 -7.40
C TYR A 800 -8.14 14.71 -6.17
N ASP A 801 -7.51 14.68 -5.02
CA ASP A 801 -8.10 15.12 -3.76
C ASP A 801 -7.46 16.44 -3.29
N SER A 802 -6.15 16.44 -3.08
CA SER A 802 -5.41 17.58 -2.54
C SER A 802 -3.92 17.49 -2.88
N ASP A 803 -3.17 18.55 -2.59
CA ASP A 803 -1.72 18.63 -2.77
C ASP A 803 -0.90 18.03 -1.60
N LEU A 804 -1.47 17.16 -0.80
CA LEU A 804 -0.81 16.60 0.37
C LEU A 804 0.43 15.77 0.05
#